data_346997a65dcf601233ef841a8ac938fc
#
_entry.id   346997a65dcf601233ef841a8ac938fc
#
_cell.length_a   1.000
_cell.length_b   1.000
_cell.length_c   1.000
_cell.angle_alpha   90.00
_cell.angle_beta   90.00
_cell.angle_gamma   90.00
#
_symmetry.space_group_name_H-M   'P 1'
#
loop_
_entity.id
_entity.type
_entity.pdbx_description
1 polymer ?
#
loop_
_entity_poly.entity_id
_entity_poly.type
_entity_poly.pdbx_seq_one_letter_code
_entity_poly.pdbx_strand_id
1 'polypeptide(L)'
;MGFLESFRNTLGLNAERSAPMPIHELITDGLLFTQTAAEAWFTVGVQNLDTASEAAWDASLDSVKRAVLLAVGERECMLRVMWSEHNGADYATSVKDRYASDWARGLEWAQAYGHKIDALHLPNRTVMLGVKLADRTSTAKRLMRRAEGATGFTPDPVPDAEIADNMAMARKMQKVLGASPLAVELASAEQIAWMLNRESGRAKAKIPTRGTVRGAALGHLLSSKMVPWPDHVQLLDEHGDTVLWKAILPVVSVPEELTAPGNADWLEILSRIVKVQEVSSGYGRDFVQVPVRADVSVRFHALTRQSARKTVNSARKLAKEQRRSAAKQSAEEPPEEILEAEAANAQLLTEINKGGTFLVEQSTRVIVTGTSREDLEENVEAVIAALADEDIILARGEDEQRDLWLENVPGDVRRVTDLNHVQTDNAFFGSFFWAGSRCGDEDSGMSGFVHGTTVDLFRSSISAAGERGDTTTVLYSGRSGRGKTTAMMLELLSDLMEKPAWTVVFDWKGDTGGAVLTAQRFGIPAGVIKLGSAHSGAADMFRALPLDKAPAAVQSMLMMQAKDRRQVEIATSASLHFAMEEAENAAMPSTWGVIKRMAEAEDPDVRSFAHYLRDLAKTPIGKIVMGPPNLDAAGLSSQPGLWIVQAAGLSLPSPEIPLAEWDGQQRLSVALIQGITGFALRMSSSEELRSMRKTVAVPEVHILMRATGGVAFLDGIARMGRAFNTSLVLDTQDCTSILAQPGLVEQLQGVRLFQLTTAEQQDAGAQLLGLEPSAENRARIQALGHDESDVRKVAKGRALVRDWRDQVAEVQFTFPSDEVQALLSTDPNAEQKRKKEEEEKS
;
A
#
# COMPACT_ATOMS: atom_id res chain seq x y z
N MET A 1 30.49 39.80 -30.32
CA MET A 1 29.03 40.00 -30.27
C MET A 1 28.54 40.31 -28.87
N GLY A 2 29.16 39.83 -27.79
CA GLY A 2 28.67 39.98 -26.41
C GLY A 2 28.55 41.40 -25.82
N PHE A 3 29.32 42.41 -26.28
CA PHE A 3 29.28 43.76 -25.69
C PHE A 3 28.05 44.56 -26.10
N LEU A 4 27.57 44.40 -27.34
CA LEU A 4 26.34 45.04 -27.83
C LEU A 4 25.06 44.39 -27.27
N GLU A 5 25.07 43.09 -27.01
CA GLU A 5 23.97 42.41 -26.35
C GLU A 5 23.89 42.79 -24.87
N SER A 6 25.03 42.81 -24.15
CA SER A 6 25.09 43.29 -22.78
C SER A 6 24.59 44.72 -22.60
N PHE A 7 24.95 45.61 -23.56
CA PHE A 7 24.53 47.02 -23.53
C PHE A 7 23.01 47.18 -23.84
N ARG A 8 22.44 46.32 -24.71
CA ARG A 8 21.00 46.28 -24.99
C ARG A 8 20.22 45.78 -23.81
N ASN A 9 20.72 44.76 -23.09
CA ASN A 9 20.12 44.25 -21.88
C ASN A 9 20.12 45.26 -20.72
N THR A 10 21.23 46.00 -20.56
CA THR A 10 21.37 47.07 -19.55
C THR A 10 20.45 48.28 -19.83
N LEU A 11 20.06 48.51 -21.07
CA LEU A 11 19.14 49.59 -21.44
C LEU A 11 17.67 49.15 -21.54
N GLY A 12 17.35 47.91 -21.20
CA GLY A 12 15.98 47.42 -21.31
C GLY A 12 15.44 47.35 -22.74
N LEU A 13 16.32 47.48 -23.74
CA LEU A 13 15.96 47.53 -25.18
C LEU A 13 15.79 46.12 -25.78
N ASN A 14 16.20 45.08 -25.05
CA ASN A 14 15.98 43.66 -25.34
C ASN A 14 14.91 43.04 -24.43
N ALA A 15 13.92 43.82 -24.01
CA ALA A 15 12.69 43.21 -23.66
C ALA A 15 12.11 42.56 -24.93
N GLU A 16 12.70 41.46 -25.39
CA GLU A 16 11.96 40.48 -26.17
C GLU A 16 10.70 40.24 -25.38
N ARG A 17 9.56 40.69 -25.91
CA ARG A 17 8.27 40.40 -25.33
C ARG A 17 8.20 38.86 -25.30
N SER A 18 8.45 38.26 -24.12
CA SER A 18 8.30 36.84 -23.92
C SER A 18 7.01 36.42 -24.62
N ALA A 19 7.11 35.41 -25.48
CA ALA A 19 5.95 34.96 -26.23
C ALA A 19 4.79 34.71 -25.27
N PRO A 20 3.57 35.13 -25.57
CA PRO A 20 2.43 34.91 -24.68
C PRO A 20 2.20 33.41 -24.47
N MET A 21 1.70 33.05 -23.32
CA MET A 21 1.24 31.68 -23.02
C MET A 21 0.26 31.19 -24.11
N PRO A 22 0.40 29.96 -24.64
CA PRO A 22 -0.51 29.46 -25.65
C PRO A 22 -1.92 29.31 -25.09
N ILE A 23 -2.94 29.66 -25.87
CA ILE A 23 -4.33 29.50 -25.47
C ILE A 23 -4.70 28.02 -25.53
N HIS A 24 -5.20 27.49 -24.42
CA HIS A 24 -5.74 26.13 -24.37
C HIS A 24 -7.13 26.09 -25.02
N GLU A 25 -7.35 25.14 -25.93
CA GLU A 25 -8.57 25.04 -26.74
C GLU A 25 -9.45 23.88 -26.33
N LEU A 26 -8.83 22.72 -25.97
CA LEU A 26 -9.55 21.50 -25.65
C LEU A 26 -8.74 20.62 -24.70
N ILE A 27 -9.40 20.04 -23.72
CA ILE A 27 -8.95 18.89 -22.95
C ILE A 27 -9.96 17.75 -23.16
N THR A 28 -9.45 16.56 -23.43
CA THR A 28 -10.22 15.32 -23.44
C THR A 28 -9.36 14.21 -22.81
N ASP A 29 -9.90 13.05 -22.59
CA ASP A 29 -9.13 11.94 -22.04
C ASP A 29 -7.89 11.67 -22.88
N GLY A 30 -6.72 11.77 -22.28
CA GLY A 30 -5.41 11.55 -22.88
C GLY A 30 -4.89 12.68 -23.78
N LEU A 31 -5.63 13.75 -24.05
CA LEU A 31 -5.20 14.79 -24.98
C LEU A 31 -5.41 16.21 -24.46
N LEU A 32 -4.42 17.04 -24.70
CA LEU A 32 -4.45 18.49 -24.50
C LEU A 32 -4.16 19.20 -25.83
N PHE A 33 -5.03 20.11 -26.22
CA PHE A 33 -4.87 20.93 -27.41
C PHE A 33 -4.72 22.40 -27.03
N THR A 34 -3.66 23.00 -27.52
CA THR A 34 -3.46 24.45 -27.48
C THR A 34 -3.48 24.99 -28.91
N GLN A 35 -3.41 26.33 -29.07
CA GLN A 35 -3.27 26.95 -30.41
C GLN A 35 -2.01 26.50 -31.13
N THR A 36 -0.97 26.09 -30.40
CA THR A 36 0.34 25.81 -30.94
C THR A 36 0.70 24.33 -31.00
N ALA A 37 0.12 23.51 -30.15
CA ALA A 37 0.49 22.10 -30.03
C ALA A 37 -0.71 21.20 -29.72
N ALA A 38 -0.57 19.92 -30.08
CA ALA A 38 -1.35 18.81 -29.55
C ALA A 38 -0.43 17.91 -28.73
N GLU A 39 -0.82 17.59 -27.51
CA GLU A 39 -0.04 16.75 -26.59
C GLU A 39 -0.86 15.54 -26.14
N ALA A 40 -0.21 14.36 -26.03
CA ALA A 40 -0.74 13.23 -25.32
C ALA A 40 -0.23 13.24 -23.89
N TRP A 41 -1.14 12.96 -22.94
CA TRP A 41 -0.81 12.89 -21.52
C TRP A 41 -1.14 11.53 -20.95
N PHE A 42 -0.19 11.01 -20.18
CA PHE A 42 -0.27 9.69 -19.55
C PHE A 42 -0.03 9.83 -18.05
N THR A 43 -0.74 9.06 -17.27
CA THR A 43 -0.36 8.78 -15.88
C THR A 43 0.61 7.61 -15.85
N VAL A 44 1.60 7.69 -14.99
CA VAL A 44 2.61 6.65 -14.77
C VAL A 44 2.39 6.07 -13.39
N GLY A 45 2.08 4.78 -13.33
CA GLY A 45 1.92 4.06 -12.07
C GLY A 45 3.27 3.75 -11.42
N VAL A 46 3.21 3.38 -10.15
CA VAL A 46 4.39 2.98 -9.37
C VAL A 46 4.71 1.52 -9.64
N GLN A 47 5.97 1.22 -9.99
CA GLN A 47 6.54 -0.12 -9.97
C GLN A 47 7.16 -0.37 -8.60
N ASN A 48 6.79 -1.47 -7.96
CA ASN A 48 7.37 -1.84 -6.68
C ASN A 48 8.80 -2.35 -6.85
N LEU A 49 9.78 -1.54 -6.50
CA LEU A 49 11.21 -1.85 -6.61
C LEU A 49 11.93 -1.84 -5.25
N ASP A 50 11.35 -1.30 -4.19
CA ASP A 50 12.00 -1.12 -2.89
C ASP A 50 12.52 -2.43 -2.27
N THR A 51 11.89 -3.56 -2.58
CA THR A 51 12.31 -4.88 -2.12
C THR A 51 12.97 -5.72 -3.22
N ALA A 52 13.20 -5.13 -4.39
CA ALA A 52 13.79 -5.81 -5.54
C ALA A 52 15.32 -5.93 -5.43
N SER A 53 15.90 -6.89 -6.13
CA SER A 53 17.35 -7.03 -6.26
C SER A 53 17.94 -5.98 -7.21
N GLU A 54 19.24 -5.68 -7.09
CA GLU A 54 19.96 -4.80 -7.99
C GLU A 54 19.76 -5.18 -9.46
N ALA A 55 19.81 -6.47 -9.77
CA ALA A 55 19.54 -6.95 -11.12
C ALA A 55 18.12 -6.66 -11.63
N ALA A 56 17.13 -6.58 -10.73
CA ALA A 56 15.75 -6.22 -11.08
C ALA A 56 15.62 -4.71 -11.31
N TRP A 57 16.37 -3.88 -10.57
CA TRP A 57 16.49 -2.45 -10.83
C TRP A 57 17.08 -2.19 -12.22
N ASP A 58 18.21 -2.82 -12.56
CA ASP A 58 18.86 -2.71 -13.88
C ASP A 58 17.94 -3.17 -15.01
N ALA A 59 17.28 -4.30 -14.84
CA ALA A 59 16.32 -4.82 -15.83
C ALA A 59 15.13 -3.86 -16.03
N SER A 60 14.64 -3.26 -14.96
CA SER A 60 13.59 -2.25 -15.02
C SER A 60 14.06 -1.01 -15.77
N LEU A 61 15.24 -0.47 -15.42
CA LEU A 61 15.85 0.68 -16.08
C LEU A 61 15.96 0.45 -17.59
N ASP A 62 16.55 -0.67 -18.00
CA ASP A 62 16.74 -1.02 -19.40
C ASP A 62 15.41 -1.20 -20.17
N SER A 63 14.40 -1.77 -19.53
CA SER A 63 13.08 -1.98 -20.14
C SER A 63 12.35 -0.65 -20.32
N VAL A 64 12.30 0.17 -19.27
CA VAL A 64 11.63 1.48 -19.28
C VAL A 64 12.30 2.43 -20.27
N LYS A 65 13.61 2.56 -20.24
CA LYS A 65 14.41 3.36 -21.17
C LYS A 65 14.08 3.04 -22.62
N ARG A 66 14.12 1.74 -22.99
CA ARG A 66 13.80 1.30 -24.35
C ARG A 66 12.35 1.62 -24.74
N ALA A 67 11.40 1.38 -23.85
CA ALA A 67 10.00 1.62 -24.14
C ALA A 67 9.69 3.10 -24.33
N VAL A 68 10.21 3.96 -23.44
CA VAL A 68 10.01 5.41 -23.54
C VAL A 68 10.66 5.95 -24.82
N LEU A 69 11.94 5.67 -25.07
CA LEU A 69 12.64 6.16 -26.26
C LEU A 69 11.98 5.66 -27.56
N LEU A 70 11.47 4.43 -27.59
CA LEU A 70 10.74 3.90 -28.75
C LEU A 70 9.38 4.60 -28.94
N ALA A 71 8.66 4.89 -27.85
CA ALA A 71 7.34 5.52 -27.91
C ALA A 71 7.44 7.00 -28.32
N VAL A 72 8.35 7.75 -27.70
CA VAL A 72 8.43 9.20 -27.88
C VAL A 72 9.29 9.62 -29.07
N GLY A 73 10.33 8.83 -29.43
CA GLY A 73 11.31 9.21 -30.47
C GLY A 73 12.02 10.50 -30.11
N GLU A 74 12.10 11.42 -31.07
CA GLU A 74 12.74 12.76 -30.94
C GLU A 74 11.74 13.84 -30.46
N ARG A 75 10.52 13.47 -30.03
CA ARG A 75 9.49 14.43 -29.64
C ARG A 75 9.84 15.08 -28.30
N GLU A 76 9.42 16.33 -28.17
CA GLU A 76 9.47 17.00 -26.89
C GLU A 76 8.51 16.33 -25.91
N CYS A 77 9.01 16.10 -24.71
CA CYS A 77 8.29 15.47 -23.60
C CYS A 77 8.33 16.38 -22.37
N MET A 78 7.32 16.22 -21.53
CA MET A 78 7.24 16.87 -20.23
C MET A 78 6.89 15.82 -19.18
N LEU A 79 7.81 15.57 -18.26
CA LEU A 79 7.56 14.74 -17.09
C LEU A 79 7.19 15.65 -15.91
N ARG A 80 6.08 15.34 -15.26
CA ARG A 80 5.63 16.02 -14.04
C ARG A 80 5.59 15.03 -12.91
N VAL A 81 6.28 15.34 -11.82
CA VAL A 81 6.19 14.63 -10.55
C VAL A 81 5.63 15.59 -9.54
N MET A 82 4.45 15.28 -9.02
CA MET A 82 3.67 16.18 -8.19
C MET A 82 3.28 15.48 -6.89
N TRP A 83 3.36 16.20 -5.77
CA TRP A 83 2.93 15.69 -4.48
C TRP A 83 1.70 16.45 -4.01
N SER A 84 0.69 15.69 -3.64
CA SER A 84 -0.48 16.13 -2.88
C SER A 84 -0.54 15.38 -1.56
N GLU A 85 -1.54 15.67 -0.75
CA GLU A 85 -1.86 14.84 0.41
C GLU A 85 -2.99 13.88 0.05
N HIS A 86 -2.98 12.69 0.63
CA HIS A 86 -4.15 11.84 0.59
C HIS A 86 -5.31 12.54 1.29
N ASN A 87 -6.49 12.48 0.69
CA ASN A 87 -7.68 13.14 1.22
C ASN A 87 -8.63 12.11 1.84
N GLY A 88 -8.97 12.31 3.11
CA GLY A 88 -9.82 11.39 3.84
C GLY A 88 -11.27 11.34 3.33
N ALA A 89 -11.81 12.44 2.81
CA ALA A 89 -13.16 12.46 2.24
C ALA A 89 -13.20 11.70 0.89
N ASP A 90 -12.16 11.83 0.07
CA ASP A 90 -12.03 11.06 -1.18
C ASP A 90 -11.90 9.57 -0.89
N TYR A 91 -11.11 9.20 0.12
CA TYR A 91 -11.03 7.81 0.58
C TYR A 91 -12.39 7.29 1.02
N ALA A 92 -13.08 7.97 1.94
CA ALA A 92 -14.38 7.53 2.43
C ALA A 92 -15.42 7.39 1.30
N THR A 93 -15.36 8.26 0.29
CA THR A 93 -16.20 8.18 -0.90
C THR A 93 -15.84 6.98 -1.77
N SER A 94 -14.56 6.70 -1.98
CA SER A 94 -14.10 5.58 -2.83
C SER A 94 -14.49 4.20 -2.30
N VAL A 95 -14.62 4.07 -0.98
CA VAL A 95 -14.97 2.78 -0.34
C VAL A 95 -16.44 2.66 0.04
N LYS A 96 -17.25 3.70 -0.17
CA LYS A 96 -18.64 3.77 0.29
C LYS A 96 -19.49 2.57 -0.16
N ASP A 97 -19.38 2.16 -1.39
CA ASP A 97 -20.19 1.10 -1.98
C ASP A 97 -19.80 -0.32 -1.50
N ARG A 98 -18.70 -0.44 -0.75
CA ARG A 98 -18.26 -1.70 -0.15
C ARG A 98 -19.04 -2.03 1.12
N TYR A 99 -19.54 -1.03 1.82
CA TYR A 99 -20.20 -1.18 3.10
C TYR A 99 -21.71 -1.41 2.94
N ALA A 100 -22.20 -2.57 3.41
CA ALA A 100 -23.62 -2.88 3.41
C ALA A 100 -24.36 -1.98 4.42
N SER A 101 -25.37 -1.27 3.95
CA SER A 101 -26.09 -0.24 4.72
C SER A 101 -26.92 -0.78 5.89
N ASP A 102 -27.23 -2.08 5.87
CA ASP A 102 -28.10 -2.78 6.82
C ASP A 102 -27.34 -3.75 7.75
N TRP A 103 -26.00 -3.74 7.72
CA TRP A 103 -25.20 -4.70 8.47
C TRP A 103 -24.53 -4.11 9.71
N ALA A 104 -23.62 -3.15 9.50
CA ALA A 104 -22.79 -2.58 10.55
C ALA A 104 -22.61 -1.07 10.31
N ARG A 105 -22.00 -0.38 11.28
CA ARG A 105 -21.65 1.05 11.12
C ARG A 105 -20.37 1.21 10.29
N GLY A 106 -20.29 0.51 9.15
CA GLY A 106 -19.11 0.49 8.29
C GLY A 106 -18.75 1.86 7.72
N LEU A 107 -19.75 2.71 7.44
CA LEU A 107 -19.49 4.08 7.01
C LEU A 107 -18.83 4.94 8.10
N GLU A 108 -19.19 4.75 9.37
CA GLU A 108 -18.50 5.43 10.50
C GLU A 108 -17.03 4.98 10.59
N TRP A 109 -16.76 3.68 10.35
CA TRP A 109 -15.41 3.12 10.31
C TRP A 109 -14.59 3.76 9.17
N ALA A 110 -15.17 3.85 7.96
CA ALA A 110 -14.51 4.50 6.82
C ALA A 110 -14.26 5.98 7.05
N GLN A 111 -15.22 6.71 7.65
CA GLN A 111 -15.05 8.13 8.01
C GLN A 111 -13.96 8.33 9.06
N ALA A 112 -13.88 7.45 10.07
CA ALA A 112 -12.83 7.52 11.08
C ALA A 112 -11.43 7.33 10.45
N TYR A 113 -11.29 6.43 9.48
CA TYR A 113 -10.06 6.34 8.68
C TYR A 113 -9.83 7.60 7.84
N GLY A 114 -10.87 8.19 7.27
CA GLY A 114 -10.77 9.47 6.57
C GLY A 114 -10.15 10.56 7.46
N HIS A 115 -10.65 10.74 8.67
CA HIS A 115 -10.08 11.70 9.63
C HIS A 115 -8.64 11.35 10.02
N LYS A 116 -8.32 10.04 10.10
CA LYS A 116 -6.94 9.60 10.39
C LYS A 116 -5.99 9.91 9.23
N ILE A 117 -6.42 9.72 7.99
CA ILE A 117 -5.66 10.08 6.78
C ILE A 117 -5.35 11.58 6.78
N ASP A 118 -6.35 12.42 7.01
CA ASP A 118 -6.17 13.88 7.05
C ASP A 118 -5.19 14.30 8.16
N ALA A 119 -5.22 13.62 9.32
CA ALA A 119 -4.33 13.91 10.45
C ALA A 119 -2.88 13.44 10.23
N LEU A 120 -2.65 12.47 9.35
CA LEU A 120 -1.31 11.93 9.08
C LEU A 120 -0.57 12.70 7.98
N HIS A 121 -1.25 13.58 7.22
CA HIS A 121 -0.67 14.35 6.12
C HIS A 121 0.18 13.50 5.15
N LEU A 122 -0.29 12.28 4.84
CA LEU A 122 0.45 11.33 4.01
C LEU A 122 0.64 11.88 2.59
N PRO A 123 1.88 11.91 2.05
CA PRO A 123 2.15 12.37 0.69
C PRO A 123 1.59 11.38 -0.32
N ASN A 124 0.96 11.93 -1.37
CA ASN A 124 0.50 11.19 -2.54
C ASN A 124 1.26 11.67 -3.77
N ARG A 125 2.08 10.80 -4.36
CA ARG A 125 2.88 11.10 -5.55
C ARG A 125 2.09 10.81 -6.82
N THR A 126 1.94 11.82 -7.68
CA THR A 126 1.36 11.67 -9.01
C THR A 126 2.43 11.94 -10.06
N VAL A 127 2.66 10.99 -10.96
CA VAL A 127 3.60 11.12 -12.07
C VAL A 127 2.81 11.18 -13.38
N MET A 128 3.06 12.20 -14.19
CA MET A 128 2.42 12.37 -15.49
C MET A 128 3.48 12.61 -16.58
N LEU A 129 3.30 11.95 -17.72
CA LEU A 129 4.16 12.10 -18.91
C LEU A 129 3.37 12.72 -20.06
N GLY A 130 3.74 13.93 -20.46
CA GLY A 130 3.23 14.60 -21.63
C GLY A 130 4.17 14.38 -22.83
N VAL A 131 3.61 14.13 -24.00
CA VAL A 131 4.36 13.96 -25.25
C VAL A 131 3.74 14.83 -26.33
N LYS A 132 4.51 15.71 -26.92
CA LYS A 132 4.06 16.54 -28.03
C LYS A 132 3.83 15.69 -29.28
N LEU A 133 2.61 15.64 -29.76
CA LEU A 133 2.22 14.85 -30.93
C LEU A 133 2.41 15.61 -32.23
N ALA A 134 1.99 16.87 -32.24
CA ALA A 134 2.02 17.71 -33.44
C ALA A 134 2.16 19.19 -33.12
N ASP A 135 2.82 19.95 -34.04
CA ASP A 135 2.75 21.38 -34.08
C ASP A 135 1.49 21.83 -34.83
N ARG A 136 0.74 22.73 -34.24
CA ARG A 136 -0.50 23.28 -34.80
C ARG A 136 -0.30 24.64 -35.47
N THR A 137 0.89 25.18 -35.41
CA THR A 137 1.28 26.51 -35.97
C THR A 137 1.62 26.46 -37.45
N SER A 138 0.73 25.98 -38.36
CA SER A 138 0.93 26.32 -39.75
C SER A 138 0.33 27.71 -40.04
N THR A 139 1.16 28.61 -40.62
CA THR A 139 0.77 29.98 -40.98
C THR A 139 -0.48 30.03 -41.87
N ALA A 140 -0.70 28.98 -42.69
CA ALA A 140 -1.90 28.81 -43.52
C ALA A 140 -3.16 28.53 -42.69
N LYS A 141 -3.08 27.66 -41.69
CA LYS A 141 -4.22 27.36 -40.77
C LYS A 141 -4.56 28.58 -39.91
N ARG A 142 -3.58 29.39 -39.54
CA ARG A 142 -3.77 30.63 -38.76
C ARG A 142 -4.48 31.71 -39.56
N LEU A 143 -4.17 31.84 -40.86
CA LEU A 143 -4.85 32.77 -41.78
C LEU A 143 -6.28 32.32 -42.07
N MET A 144 -6.51 31.02 -42.29
CA MET A 144 -7.86 30.44 -42.47
C MET A 144 -8.75 30.71 -41.28
N ARG A 145 -8.31 30.43 -40.06
CA ARG A 145 -9.07 30.70 -38.82
C ARG A 145 -9.39 32.18 -38.61
N ARG A 146 -8.49 33.10 -38.99
CA ARG A 146 -8.77 34.54 -38.97
C ARG A 146 -9.82 34.94 -39.98
N ALA A 147 -9.80 34.35 -41.17
CA ALA A 147 -10.79 34.60 -42.22
C ALA A 147 -12.15 34.03 -41.84
N GLU A 148 -12.21 32.87 -41.25
CA GLU A 148 -13.44 32.20 -40.74
C GLU A 148 -14.06 32.96 -39.55
N GLY A 149 -13.24 33.51 -38.64
CA GLY A 149 -13.70 34.37 -37.54
C GLY A 149 -14.30 35.70 -38.02
N ALA A 150 -13.91 36.17 -39.17
CA ALA A 150 -14.48 37.39 -39.80
C ALA A 150 -15.88 37.13 -40.41
N THR A 151 -16.27 35.88 -40.64
CA THR A 151 -17.58 35.52 -41.24
C THR A 151 -18.65 35.23 -40.20
N GLY A 152 -18.38 35.37 -38.88
CA GLY A 152 -19.35 35.14 -37.79
C GLY A 152 -19.64 33.63 -37.53
N PHE A 153 -19.07 32.74 -38.30
CA PHE A 153 -19.05 31.30 -38.03
C PHE A 153 -17.81 31.01 -37.17
N THR A 154 -18.00 30.61 -35.93
CA THR A 154 -16.91 30.09 -35.10
C THR A 154 -16.88 28.58 -35.25
N PRO A 155 -16.10 28.01 -36.18
CA PRO A 155 -15.90 26.58 -36.25
C PRO A 155 -15.24 26.11 -34.95
N ASP A 156 -15.52 24.86 -34.57
CA ASP A 156 -14.87 24.26 -33.42
C ASP A 156 -13.34 24.34 -33.61
N PRO A 157 -12.60 24.98 -32.68
CA PRO A 157 -11.16 25.23 -32.87
C PRO A 157 -10.35 23.94 -33.04
N VAL A 158 -10.89 22.77 -32.59
CA VAL A 158 -10.29 21.44 -32.74
C VAL A 158 -11.27 20.52 -33.48
N PRO A 159 -11.04 20.17 -34.75
CA PRO A 159 -11.86 19.26 -35.50
C PRO A 159 -11.87 17.83 -34.93
N ASP A 160 -13.00 17.14 -35.00
CA ASP A 160 -13.11 15.75 -34.52
C ASP A 160 -12.13 14.80 -35.22
N ALA A 161 -11.81 15.01 -36.49
CA ALA A 161 -10.79 14.23 -37.20
C ALA A 161 -9.40 14.42 -36.59
N GLU A 162 -9.02 15.64 -36.19
CA GLU A 162 -7.74 15.92 -35.52
C GLU A 162 -7.69 15.25 -34.15
N ILE A 163 -8.82 15.23 -33.41
CA ILE A 163 -8.92 14.51 -32.13
C ILE A 163 -8.72 13.02 -32.35
N ALA A 164 -9.40 12.43 -33.33
CA ALA A 164 -9.31 11.00 -33.62
C ALA A 164 -7.90 10.56 -34.03
N ASP A 165 -7.22 11.31 -34.89
CA ASP A 165 -5.85 11.02 -35.33
C ASP A 165 -4.83 11.10 -34.17
N ASN A 166 -4.92 12.14 -33.35
CA ASN A 166 -4.04 12.25 -32.17
C ASN A 166 -4.35 11.19 -31.11
N MET A 167 -5.61 10.84 -30.92
CA MET A 167 -6.00 9.73 -30.03
C MET A 167 -5.47 8.37 -30.50
N ALA A 168 -5.51 8.09 -31.80
CA ALA A 168 -4.92 6.88 -32.37
C ALA A 168 -3.42 6.81 -32.10
N MET A 169 -2.72 7.96 -32.23
CA MET A 169 -1.28 8.05 -31.92
C MET A 169 -1.02 7.86 -30.42
N ALA A 170 -1.79 8.49 -29.55
CA ALA A 170 -1.66 8.36 -28.10
C ALA A 170 -1.87 6.90 -27.64
N ARG A 171 -2.89 6.20 -28.17
CA ARG A 171 -3.13 4.78 -27.87
C ARG A 171 -1.99 3.87 -28.37
N LYS A 172 -1.39 4.20 -29.52
CA LYS A 172 -0.21 3.46 -30.01
C LYS A 172 0.96 3.64 -29.05
N MET A 173 1.21 4.86 -28.57
CA MET A 173 2.25 5.14 -27.55
C MET A 173 1.95 4.41 -26.25
N GLN A 174 0.74 4.48 -25.75
CA GLN A 174 0.30 3.74 -24.54
C GLN A 174 0.62 2.25 -24.63
N LYS A 175 0.33 1.63 -25.80
CA LYS A 175 0.63 0.21 -26.03
C LYS A 175 2.13 -0.10 -25.98
N VAL A 176 2.98 0.80 -26.51
CA VAL A 176 4.44 0.63 -26.47
C VAL A 176 4.98 0.80 -25.07
N LEU A 177 4.55 1.84 -24.37
CA LEU A 177 4.92 2.11 -22.98
C LEU A 177 4.47 1.00 -22.04
N GLY A 178 3.24 0.50 -22.19
CA GLY A 178 2.69 -0.59 -21.38
C GLY A 178 3.29 -1.99 -21.67
N ALA A 179 4.17 -2.11 -22.67
CA ALA A 179 4.99 -3.30 -22.86
C ALA A 179 6.21 -3.37 -21.93
N SER A 180 6.49 -2.29 -21.16
CA SER A 180 7.49 -2.21 -20.11
C SER A 180 6.82 -2.32 -18.73
N PRO A 181 7.61 -2.36 -17.64
CA PRO A 181 7.06 -2.34 -16.28
C PRO A 181 6.28 -1.05 -15.92
N LEU A 182 6.28 -0.04 -16.78
CA LEU A 182 5.48 1.18 -16.58
C LEU A 182 3.99 0.83 -16.66
N ALA A 183 3.28 1.01 -15.56
CA ALA A 183 1.82 0.98 -15.56
C ALA A 183 1.31 2.32 -16.12
N VAL A 184 1.16 2.41 -17.44
CA VAL A 184 0.82 3.65 -18.14
C VAL A 184 -0.62 3.63 -18.61
N GLU A 185 -1.39 4.63 -18.21
CA GLU A 185 -2.76 4.88 -18.65
C GLU A 185 -2.89 6.26 -19.29
N LEU A 186 -3.86 6.42 -20.19
CA LEU A 186 -4.21 7.75 -20.68
C LEU A 186 -4.75 8.58 -19.53
N ALA A 187 -4.17 9.77 -19.31
CA ALA A 187 -4.66 10.66 -18.26
C ALA A 187 -6.09 11.09 -18.54
N SER A 188 -6.97 11.04 -17.55
CA SER A 188 -8.34 11.54 -17.73
C SER A 188 -8.35 13.07 -17.97
N ALA A 189 -9.40 13.57 -18.61
CA ALA A 189 -9.59 15.01 -18.77
C ALA A 189 -9.54 15.75 -17.41
N GLU A 190 -10.03 15.10 -16.36
CA GLU A 190 -10.01 15.58 -15.00
C GLU A 190 -8.59 15.72 -14.43
N GLN A 191 -7.74 14.72 -14.64
CA GLN A 191 -6.34 14.76 -14.23
C GLN A 191 -5.54 15.85 -14.95
N ILE A 192 -5.76 16.02 -16.24
CA ILE A 192 -5.12 17.10 -17.02
C ILE A 192 -5.60 18.48 -16.53
N ALA A 193 -6.90 18.63 -16.28
CA ALA A 193 -7.48 19.84 -15.73
C ALA A 193 -6.95 20.15 -14.32
N TRP A 194 -6.80 19.12 -13.47
CA TRP A 194 -6.19 19.26 -12.14
C TRP A 194 -4.75 19.75 -12.21
N MET A 195 -3.95 19.21 -13.13
CA MET A 195 -2.58 19.64 -13.33
C MET A 195 -2.50 21.13 -13.77
N LEU A 196 -3.37 21.57 -14.68
CA LEU A 196 -3.46 22.97 -15.07
C LEU A 196 -3.91 23.88 -13.92
N ASN A 197 -4.90 23.46 -13.16
CA ASN A 197 -5.38 24.19 -11.98
C ASN A 197 -4.27 24.37 -10.93
N ARG A 198 -3.43 23.36 -10.77
CA ARG A 198 -2.28 23.42 -9.85
C ARG A 198 -1.29 24.51 -10.23
N GLU A 199 -1.09 24.76 -11.53
CA GLU A 199 -0.23 25.86 -12.00
C GLU A 199 -0.83 27.24 -11.71
N SER A 200 -2.16 27.37 -11.67
CA SER A 200 -2.84 28.62 -11.33
C SER A 200 -3.06 28.84 -9.83
N GLY A 201 -2.57 27.95 -8.96
CA GLY A 201 -2.79 28.03 -7.52
C GLY A 201 -4.19 27.64 -7.04
N ARG A 202 -5.05 27.16 -7.92
CA ARG A 202 -6.45 26.79 -7.62
C ARG A 202 -6.65 25.28 -7.48
N ALA A 203 -5.70 24.56 -6.91
CA ALA A 203 -5.73 23.11 -6.76
C ALA A 203 -6.99 22.56 -6.04
N LYS A 204 -7.72 23.42 -5.30
CA LYS A 204 -8.97 23.07 -4.62
C LYS A 204 -10.23 23.42 -5.42
N ALA A 205 -10.12 24.02 -6.62
CA ALA A 205 -11.28 24.33 -7.45
C ALA A 205 -11.94 23.02 -7.92
N LYS A 206 -13.28 22.99 -7.92
CA LYS A 206 -14.03 21.85 -8.47
C LYS A 206 -13.67 21.63 -9.92
N ILE A 207 -13.07 20.49 -10.22
CA ILE A 207 -12.72 20.07 -11.56
C ILE A 207 -13.97 19.46 -12.21
N PRO A 208 -14.23 19.70 -13.51
CA PRO A 208 -15.34 19.06 -14.22
C PRO A 208 -15.15 17.54 -14.20
N THR A 209 -16.13 16.81 -13.69
CA THR A 209 -16.01 15.41 -13.28
C THR A 209 -16.05 14.38 -14.41
N ARG A 210 -16.24 14.72 -15.65
CA ARG A 210 -16.10 13.80 -16.81
C ARG A 210 -16.17 14.53 -18.14
N GLY A 211 -15.40 14.05 -19.11
CA GLY A 211 -15.56 14.35 -20.52
C GLY A 211 -14.68 15.50 -21.00
N THR A 212 -15.04 16.02 -22.16
CA THR A 212 -14.30 17.09 -22.85
C THR A 212 -14.54 18.46 -22.19
N VAL A 213 -13.44 19.17 -21.89
CA VAL A 213 -13.47 20.55 -21.37
C VAL A 213 -13.11 21.52 -22.49
N ARG A 214 -13.99 22.45 -22.81
CA ARG A 214 -13.83 23.43 -23.92
C ARG A 214 -14.18 24.85 -23.50
N GLY A 215 -13.68 25.84 -24.24
CA GLY A 215 -14.10 27.24 -24.17
C GLY A 215 -13.89 27.90 -22.81
N ALA A 216 -14.93 28.55 -22.29
CA ALA A 216 -14.86 29.30 -21.04
C ALA A 216 -14.44 28.49 -19.82
N ALA A 217 -14.77 27.20 -19.78
CA ALA A 217 -14.34 26.31 -18.70
C ALA A 217 -12.81 26.14 -18.64
N LEU A 218 -12.13 26.15 -19.80
CA LEU A 218 -10.65 26.14 -19.83
C LEU A 218 -10.05 27.44 -19.33
N GLY A 219 -10.70 28.58 -19.60
CA GLY A 219 -10.26 29.90 -19.09
C GLY A 219 -10.26 29.95 -17.56
N HIS A 220 -11.16 29.23 -16.91
CA HIS A 220 -11.20 29.16 -15.44
C HIS A 220 -10.05 28.32 -14.85
N LEU A 221 -9.49 27.36 -15.58
CA LEU A 221 -8.40 26.52 -15.07
C LEU A 221 -7.10 27.31 -14.89
N LEU A 222 -6.88 28.36 -15.69
CA LEU A 222 -5.68 29.22 -15.66
C LEU A 222 -6.04 30.71 -15.47
N SER A 223 -7.10 31.01 -14.72
CA SER A 223 -7.63 32.37 -14.58
C SER A 223 -6.91 33.21 -13.53
N SER A 224 -5.91 32.69 -12.83
CA SER A 224 -5.12 33.50 -11.91
C SER A 224 -4.23 34.50 -12.65
N LYS A 225 -4.22 35.75 -12.16
CA LYS A 225 -3.28 36.75 -12.64
C LYS A 225 -1.91 36.49 -12.03
N MET A 226 -0.91 36.24 -12.86
CA MET A 226 0.47 36.08 -12.44
C MET A 226 1.17 37.44 -12.39
N VAL A 227 1.80 37.75 -11.26
CA VAL A 227 2.66 38.90 -11.06
C VAL A 227 4.09 38.38 -10.86
N PRO A 228 5.02 38.68 -11.78
CA PRO A 228 6.39 38.24 -11.65
C PRO A 228 7.18 39.14 -10.71
N TRP A 229 8.02 38.53 -9.90
CA TRP A 229 9.05 39.17 -9.09
C TRP A 229 10.41 38.59 -9.50
N PRO A 230 11.51 39.20 -9.14
CA PRO A 230 12.84 38.74 -9.56
C PRO A 230 13.11 37.28 -9.17
N ASP A 231 12.67 36.87 -8.00
CA ASP A 231 12.98 35.61 -7.33
C ASP A 231 11.77 34.64 -7.17
N HIS A 232 10.57 35.07 -7.56
CA HIS A 232 9.34 34.26 -7.46
C HIS A 232 8.20 34.80 -8.34
N VAL A 233 7.11 34.11 -8.41
CA VAL A 233 5.83 34.58 -8.97
C VAL A 233 4.74 34.61 -7.91
N GLN A 234 3.90 35.62 -7.92
CA GLN A 234 2.72 35.76 -7.10
C GLN A 234 1.49 35.49 -7.96
N LEU A 235 0.62 34.59 -7.54
CA LEU A 235 -0.62 34.27 -8.22
C LEU A 235 -1.79 34.94 -7.48
N LEU A 236 -2.55 35.75 -8.19
CA LEU A 236 -3.71 36.48 -7.68
C LEU A 236 -4.99 35.91 -8.25
N ASP A 237 -6.07 35.94 -7.49
CA ASP A 237 -7.41 35.59 -7.95
C ASP A 237 -8.03 36.75 -8.77
N GLU A 238 -9.30 36.61 -9.13
CA GLU A 238 -10.05 37.61 -9.88
C GLU A 238 -10.35 38.89 -9.08
N HIS A 239 -10.25 38.84 -7.76
CA HIS A 239 -10.44 39.99 -6.86
C HIS A 239 -9.12 40.72 -6.55
N GLY A 240 -8.00 40.12 -6.95
CA GLY A 240 -6.64 40.63 -6.71
C GLY A 240 -6.03 40.15 -5.40
N ASP A 241 -6.69 39.21 -4.71
CA ASP A 241 -6.16 38.59 -3.50
C ASP A 241 -5.13 37.52 -3.87
N THR A 242 -4.08 37.43 -3.06
CA THR A 242 -3.03 36.44 -3.29
C THR A 242 -3.55 35.03 -2.98
N VAL A 243 -3.48 34.14 -3.97
CA VAL A 243 -3.84 32.72 -3.85
C VAL A 243 -2.64 31.91 -3.43
N LEU A 244 -1.47 32.18 -4.03
CA LEU A 244 -0.27 31.37 -3.83
C LEU A 244 0.98 32.15 -4.27
N TRP A 245 2.09 31.85 -3.61
CA TRP A 245 3.43 32.25 -3.99
C TRP A 245 4.19 31.04 -4.53
N LYS A 246 4.95 31.18 -5.63
CA LYS A 246 5.73 30.11 -6.23
C LYS A 246 7.14 30.57 -6.55
N ALA A 247 8.14 29.73 -6.24
CA ALA A 247 9.50 29.85 -6.73
C ALA A 247 9.83 28.62 -7.58
N ILE A 248 10.40 28.85 -8.76
CA ILE A 248 10.82 27.80 -9.67
C ILE A 248 12.36 27.76 -9.64
N LEU A 249 12.89 26.64 -9.21
CA LEU A 249 14.32 26.44 -8.96
C LEU A 249 14.90 25.50 -10.03
N PRO A 250 15.69 26.00 -10.98
CA PRO A 250 16.42 25.14 -11.90
C PRO A 250 17.45 24.28 -11.17
N VAL A 251 17.54 23.00 -11.56
CA VAL A 251 18.65 22.13 -11.18
C VAL A 251 19.89 22.53 -12.00
N VAL A 252 20.96 22.91 -11.31
CA VAL A 252 22.22 23.36 -11.92
C VAL A 252 23.23 22.23 -12.02
N SER A 253 23.29 21.39 -10.98
CA SER A 253 24.21 20.27 -10.90
C SER A 253 23.56 19.10 -10.22
N VAL A 254 23.94 17.91 -10.64
CA VAL A 254 23.62 16.62 -10.00
C VAL A 254 24.95 15.92 -9.70
N PRO A 255 25.01 15.00 -8.72
CA PRO A 255 26.22 14.25 -8.40
C PRO A 255 26.72 13.47 -9.62
N GLU A 256 28.01 13.18 -9.67
CA GLU A 256 28.65 12.46 -10.78
C GLU A 256 28.14 11.03 -10.90
N GLU A 257 27.89 10.38 -9.77
CA GLU A 257 27.34 9.03 -9.70
C GLU A 257 26.02 9.02 -8.95
N LEU A 258 24.98 8.50 -9.60
CA LEU A 258 23.70 8.17 -9.01
C LEU A 258 23.63 6.65 -8.79
N THR A 259 23.54 6.23 -7.56
CA THR A 259 23.41 4.80 -7.18
C THR A 259 22.00 4.47 -6.73
N ALA A 260 21.45 3.40 -7.22
CA ALA A 260 20.14 2.91 -6.80
C ALA A 260 20.28 1.57 -6.03
N PRO A 261 19.65 1.43 -4.84
CA PRO A 261 19.04 2.49 -4.05
C PRO A 261 20.10 3.43 -3.45
N GLY A 262 19.79 4.69 -3.35
CA GLY A 262 20.71 5.72 -2.83
C GLY A 262 20.29 7.11 -3.28
N ASN A 263 21.24 7.93 -3.70
CA ASN A 263 20.93 9.29 -4.17
C ASN A 263 20.22 9.35 -5.54
N ALA A 264 20.05 8.23 -6.24
CA ALA A 264 19.13 8.15 -7.40
C ALA A 264 17.68 8.42 -7.01
N ASP A 265 17.31 8.18 -5.75
CA ASP A 265 15.98 8.36 -5.22
C ASP A 265 15.70 9.81 -4.77
N TRP A 266 16.42 10.79 -5.30
CA TRP A 266 16.30 12.21 -4.91
C TRP A 266 14.86 12.74 -5.01
N LEU A 267 14.02 12.15 -5.84
CA LEU A 267 12.59 12.47 -5.90
C LEU A 267 11.85 12.11 -4.61
N GLU A 268 12.28 11.08 -3.90
CA GLU A 268 11.74 10.70 -2.59
C GLU A 268 12.03 11.76 -1.53
N ILE A 269 13.23 12.33 -1.55
CA ILE A 269 13.66 13.37 -0.60
C ILE A 269 12.63 14.51 -0.59
N LEU A 270 12.15 14.92 -1.76
CA LEU A 270 11.16 15.99 -1.90
C LEU A 270 9.81 15.66 -1.21
N SER A 271 9.52 14.40 -0.96
CA SER A 271 8.30 13.97 -0.25
C SER A 271 8.45 14.02 1.27
N ARG A 272 9.69 14.00 1.78
CA ARG A 272 10.02 13.87 3.21
C ARG A 272 10.50 15.16 3.85
N ILE A 273 10.63 16.24 3.08
CA ILE A 273 11.07 17.53 3.61
C ILE A 273 10.06 18.04 4.63
N VAL A 274 10.56 18.43 5.79
CA VAL A 274 9.77 19.05 6.86
C VAL A 274 10.45 20.33 7.31
N LYS A 275 9.64 21.34 7.67
CA LYS A 275 10.11 22.53 8.37
C LYS A 275 9.54 22.55 9.77
N VAL A 276 10.23 23.22 10.68
CA VAL A 276 9.77 23.40 12.06
C VAL A 276 9.02 24.72 12.14
N GLN A 277 7.73 24.67 12.47
CA GLN A 277 6.89 25.83 12.62
C GLN A 277 6.54 26.05 14.11
N GLU A 278 6.69 27.28 14.57
CA GLU A 278 6.27 27.69 15.91
C GLU A 278 4.74 27.92 15.91
N VAL A 279 4.04 27.18 16.76
CA VAL A 279 2.59 27.33 16.93
C VAL A 279 2.32 27.82 18.36
N SER A 280 1.61 28.93 18.47
CA SER A 280 1.18 29.42 19.79
C SER A 280 0.04 28.54 20.32
N SER A 281 0.32 27.71 21.32
CA SER A 281 -0.71 27.02 22.09
C SER A 281 -1.12 27.88 23.30
N GLY A 282 -2.34 27.71 23.82
CA GLY A 282 -2.80 28.46 25.00
C GLY A 282 -1.95 28.26 26.27
N TYR A 283 -0.95 27.40 26.24
CA TYR A 283 -0.02 27.05 27.33
C TYR A 283 1.44 27.36 27.02
N GLY A 284 1.79 27.91 25.83
CA GLY A 284 3.17 28.24 25.47
C GLY A 284 3.42 28.23 23.98
N ARG A 285 4.70 28.14 23.62
CA ARG A 285 5.14 27.97 22.22
C ARG A 285 5.48 26.52 21.99
N ASP A 286 4.76 25.89 21.08
CA ASP A 286 5.04 24.52 20.63
C ASP A 286 5.68 24.56 19.24
N PHE A 287 6.60 23.63 18.98
CA PHE A 287 7.22 23.47 17.67
C PHE A 287 6.64 22.25 16.99
N VAL A 288 6.03 22.47 15.83
CA VAL A 288 5.40 21.40 15.02
C VAL A 288 6.16 21.24 13.72
N GLN A 289 6.41 20.00 13.33
CA GLN A 289 6.95 19.68 12.01
C GLN A 289 5.84 19.78 10.95
N VAL A 290 6.03 20.64 9.96
CA VAL A 290 5.10 20.84 8.85
C VAL A 290 5.76 20.34 7.57
N PRO A 291 5.08 19.47 6.78
CA PRO A 291 5.64 18.97 5.54
C PRO A 291 5.77 20.07 4.49
N VAL A 292 6.93 20.09 3.83
CA VAL A 292 7.18 20.93 2.65
C VAL A 292 7.04 20.07 1.40
N ARG A 293 6.24 20.51 0.44
CA ARG A 293 6.01 19.79 -0.81
C ARG A 293 6.53 20.60 -1.98
N ALA A 294 7.38 19.99 -2.79
CA ALA A 294 7.91 20.60 -4.00
C ALA A 294 7.66 19.70 -5.21
N ASP A 295 7.07 20.25 -6.26
CA ASP A 295 6.84 19.52 -7.50
C ASP A 295 8.09 19.53 -8.38
N VAL A 296 8.19 18.55 -9.29
CA VAL A 296 9.25 18.53 -10.31
C VAL A 296 8.64 18.57 -11.71
N SER A 297 9.23 19.37 -12.53
CA SER A 297 8.93 19.47 -13.96
C SER A 297 10.21 19.24 -14.76
N VAL A 298 10.19 18.23 -15.64
CA VAL A 298 11.32 17.93 -16.51
C VAL A 298 10.85 18.00 -17.96
N ARG A 299 11.39 18.93 -18.71
CA ARG A 299 11.21 18.93 -20.17
C ARG A 299 12.41 18.26 -20.81
N PHE A 300 12.17 17.30 -21.68
CA PHE A 300 13.25 16.51 -22.27
C PHE A 300 12.92 16.06 -23.70
N HIS A 301 13.96 15.78 -24.46
CA HIS A 301 13.86 15.07 -25.73
C HIS A 301 15.14 14.28 -26.01
N ALA A 302 15.01 13.18 -26.74
CA ALA A 302 16.16 12.40 -27.17
C ALA A 302 16.81 13.07 -28.38
N LEU A 303 18.14 13.22 -28.35
CA LEU A 303 18.88 13.79 -29.47
C LEU A 303 18.98 12.79 -30.63
N THR A 304 18.87 13.30 -31.87
CA THR A 304 19.21 12.47 -33.02
C THR A 304 20.65 11.97 -32.90
N ARG A 305 20.96 10.82 -33.48
CA ARG A 305 22.34 10.30 -33.49
C ARG A 305 23.34 11.32 -34.09
N GLN A 306 22.92 12.11 -35.09
CA GLN A 306 23.72 13.14 -35.67
C GLN A 306 23.99 14.31 -34.71
N SER A 307 22.94 14.78 -34.02
CA SER A 307 23.05 15.83 -33.00
C SER A 307 23.90 15.38 -31.82
N ALA A 308 23.67 14.17 -31.32
CA ALA A 308 24.46 13.59 -30.23
C ALA A 308 25.96 13.54 -30.56
N ARG A 309 26.30 13.05 -31.75
CA ARG A 309 27.70 13.05 -32.22
C ARG A 309 28.30 14.47 -32.30
N LYS A 310 27.51 15.44 -32.76
CA LYS A 310 27.95 16.84 -32.86
C LYS A 310 28.23 17.41 -31.47
N THR A 311 27.35 17.18 -30.53
CA THR A 311 27.48 17.62 -29.13
C THR A 311 28.75 17.05 -28.48
N VAL A 312 28.93 15.74 -28.52
CA VAL A 312 30.10 15.07 -27.91
C VAL A 312 31.41 15.48 -28.61
N ASN A 313 31.41 15.60 -29.94
CA ASN A 313 32.60 16.09 -30.64
C ASN A 313 32.95 17.53 -30.28
N SER A 314 31.96 18.39 -30.00
CA SER A 314 32.19 19.77 -29.55
C SER A 314 32.78 19.78 -28.14
N ALA A 315 32.24 18.98 -27.21
CA ALA A 315 32.77 18.80 -25.86
C ALA A 315 34.22 18.26 -25.89
N ARG A 316 34.50 17.27 -26.74
CA ARG A 316 35.83 16.72 -26.93
C ARG A 316 36.84 17.75 -27.47
N LYS A 317 36.40 18.59 -28.41
CA LYS A 317 37.26 19.69 -28.93
C LYS A 317 37.60 20.66 -27.82
N LEU A 318 36.61 21.05 -27.01
CA LEU A 318 36.80 21.95 -25.88
C LEU A 318 37.81 21.39 -24.87
N ALA A 319 37.64 20.15 -24.46
CA ALA A 319 38.56 19.44 -23.54
C ALA A 319 40.00 19.41 -24.11
N LYS A 320 40.15 19.16 -25.43
CA LYS A 320 41.47 19.23 -26.11
C LYS A 320 42.06 20.62 -26.11
N GLU A 321 41.24 21.65 -26.29
CA GLU A 321 41.73 23.05 -26.27
C GLU A 321 42.12 23.43 -24.84
N GLN A 322 41.36 23.05 -23.83
CA GLN A 322 41.69 23.24 -22.41
C GLN A 322 43.02 22.56 -22.06
N ARG A 323 43.19 21.29 -22.44
CA ARG A 323 44.45 20.56 -22.26
C ARG A 323 45.64 21.25 -22.88
N ARG A 324 45.47 21.73 -24.14
CA ARG A 324 46.51 22.46 -24.85
C ARG A 324 46.84 23.81 -24.17
N SER A 325 45.85 24.48 -23.62
CA SER A 325 46.02 25.74 -22.91
C SER A 325 46.71 25.54 -21.56
N ALA A 326 46.35 24.53 -20.83
CA ALA A 326 46.99 24.14 -19.56
C ALA A 326 48.47 23.79 -19.79
N ALA A 327 48.77 22.97 -20.80
CA ALA A 327 50.13 22.58 -21.15
C ALA A 327 51.00 23.76 -21.68
N LYS A 328 50.41 24.88 -22.07
CA LYS A 328 51.13 26.11 -22.45
C LYS A 328 51.39 27.02 -21.26
N GLN A 329 50.57 26.95 -20.20
CA GLN A 329 50.63 27.84 -19.05
C GLN A 329 51.49 27.29 -17.91
N SER A 330 51.62 25.97 -17.79
CA SER A 330 52.45 25.32 -16.81
C SER A 330 53.29 24.20 -17.43
N ALA A 331 54.51 23.96 -16.89
CA ALA A 331 55.33 22.83 -17.25
C ALA A 331 54.89 21.51 -16.59
N GLU A 332 53.87 21.55 -15.79
CA GLU A 332 53.24 20.38 -15.12
C GLU A 332 52.25 19.71 -16.07
N GLU A 333 51.97 18.45 -15.77
CA GLU A 333 50.93 17.68 -16.46
C GLU A 333 49.58 18.41 -16.35
N PRO A 334 48.73 18.33 -17.39
CA PRO A 334 47.37 18.87 -17.34
C PRO A 334 46.60 18.30 -16.18
N PRO A 335 45.71 19.06 -15.56
CA PRO A 335 44.80 18.53 -14.49
C PRO A 335 44.14 17.20 -14.91
N GLU A 336 44.10 16.24 -14.01
CA GLU A 336 43.57 14.91 -14.22
C GLU A 336 42.13 14.95 -14.77
N GLU A 337 41.30 15.86 -14.26
CA GLU A 337 39.92 16.10 -14.68
C GLU A 337 39.80 16.38 -16.20
N ILE A 338 40.74 17.11 -16.81
CA ILE A 338 40.72 17.39 -18.25
C ILE A 338 41.06 16.14 -19.08
N LEU A 339 41.95 15.28 -18.57
CA LEU A 339 42.32 14.03 -19.22
C LEU A 339 41.17 13.03 -19.15
N GLU A 340 40.52 12.92 -17.99
CA GLU A 340 39.36 12.08 -17.78
C GLU A 340 38.19 12.51 -18.64
N ALA A 341 37.86 13.83 -18.70
CA ALA A 341 36.82 14.35 -19.57
C ALA A 341 37.08 14.07 -21.06
N GLU A 342 38.34 14.13 -21.51
CA GLU A 342 38.69 13.78 -22.90
C GLU A 342 38.50 12.29 -23.19
N ALA A 343 38.90 11.44 -22.25
CA ALA A 343 38.74 9.97 -22.34
C ALA A 343 37.26 9.56 -22.31
N ALA A 344 36.49 10.09 -21.37
CA ALA A 344 35.04 9.84 -21.23
C ALA A 344 34.28 10.27 -22.52
N ASN A 345 34.57 11.46 -23.06
CA ASN A 345 33.96 11.91 -24.32
C ASN A 345 34.35 11.01 -25.52
N ALA A 346 35.53 10.42 -25.54
CA ALA A 346 35.97 9.51 -26.61
C ALA A 346 35.24 8.17 -26.50
N GLN A 347 35.06 7.66 -25.28
CA GLN A 347 34.30 6.44 -24.99
C GLN A 347 32.85 6.63 -25.38
N LEU A 348 32.19 7.68 -24.87
CA LEU A 348 30.80 8.00 -25.15
C LEU A 348 30.51 8.12 -26.66
N LEU A 349 31.44 8.74 -27.44
CA LEU A 349 31.32 8.79 -28.89
C LEU A 349 31.35 7.40 -29.54
N THR A 350 32.15 6.49 -28.99
CA THR A 350 32.24 5.11 -29.47
C THR A 350 30.93 4.36 -29.18
N GLU A 351 30.33 4.55 -28.01
CA GLU A 351 29.06 3.94 -27.62
C GLU A 351 27.89 4.47 -28.46
N ILE A 352 27.81 5.78 -28.67
CA ILE A 352 26.80 6.38 -29.57
C ILE A 352 26.94 5.82 -31.00
N ASN A 353 28.19 5.63 -31.48
CA ASN A 353 28.42 5.06 -32.79
C ASN A 353 27.98 3.60 -32.93
N LYS A 354 28.15 2.81 -31.89
CA LYS A 354 27.63 1.42 -31.78
C LYS A 354 26.11 1.37 -31.64
N GLY A 355 25.46 2.48 -31.27
CA GLY A 355 24.01 2.55 -31.09
C GLY A 355 23.53 2.01 -29.74
N GLY A 356 24.45 1.88 -28.76
CA GLY A 356 24.13 1.39 -27.41
C GLY A 356 23.63 2.46 -26.45
N THR A 357 23.94 3.74 -26.73
CA THR A 357 23.62 4.88 -25.85
C THR A 357 22.95 6.00 -26.62
N PHE A 358 21.92 6.59 -26.04
CA PHE A 358 21.28 7.81 -26.52
C PHE A 358 21.66 8.97 -25.60
N LEU A 359 21.63 10.18 -26.15
CA LEU A 359 21.71 11.40 -25.34
C LEU A 359 20.33 12.02 -25.22
N VAL A 360 20.02 12.46 -24.03
CA VAL A 360 18.80 13.19 -23.68
C VAL A 360 19.19 14.59 -23.28
N GLU A 361 18.63 15.59 -23.98
CA GLU A 361 18.70 16.98 -23.53
C GLU A 361 17.48 17.25 -22.64
N GLN A 362 17.72 17.74 -21.44
CA GLN A 362 16.68 17.95 -20.45
C GLN A 362 16.88 19.27 -19.69
N SER A 363 15.79 19.77 -19.13
CA SER A 363 15.75 20.87 -18.17
C SER A 363 14.84 20.48 -17.00
N THR A 364 15.43 20.35 -15.82
CA THR A 364 14.72 20.00 -14.59
C THR A 364 14.47 21.23 -13.75
N ARG A 365 13.25 21.39 -13.26
CA ARG A 365 12.78 22.50 -12.42
C ARG A 365 12.10 21.95 -11.18
N VAL A 366 12.51 22.42 -10.01
CA VAL A 366 11.83 22.15 -8.74
C VAL A 366 10.92 23.34 -8.43
N ILE A 367 9.63 23.07 -8.19
CA ILE A 367 8.59 24.08 -8.01
C ILE A 367 8.19 24.08 -6.54
N VAL A 368 8.53 25.14 -5.85
CA VAL A 368 8.21 25.33 -4.44
C VAL A 368 7.07 26.32 -4.30
N THR A 369 6.13 26.06 -3.39
CA THR A 369 4.96 26.91 -3.15
C THR A 369 4.88 27.35 -1.70
N GLY A 370 4.28 28.51 -1.46
CA GLY A 370 4.01 29.04 -0.13
C GLY A 370 2.68 29.80 -0.08
N THR A 371 2.05 29.81 1.09
CA THR A 371 0.79 30.54 1.34
C THR A 371 1.03 32.02 1.65
N SER A 372 2.23 32.38 2.09
CA SER A 372 2.73 33.74 2.22
C SER A 372 4.13 33.81 1.62
N ARG A 373 4.71 35.01 1.57
CA ARG A 373 6.09 35.19 1.10
C ARG A 373 7.07 34.56 2.09
N GLU A 374 6.85 34.74 3.36
CA GLU A 374 7.67 34.18 4.44
C GLU A 374 7.63 32.65 4.40
N ASP A 375 6.43 32.07 4.24
CA ASP A 375 6.23 30.63 4.09
C ASP A 375 6.96 30.08 2.85
N LEU A 376 6.93 30.83 1.72
CA LEU A 376 7.68 30.44 0.53
C LEU A 376 9.20 30.43 0.76
N GLU A 377 9.75 31.47 1.43
CA GLU A 377 11.20 31.54 1.71
C GLU A 377 11.65 30.36 2.59
N GLU A 378 10.92 30.09 3.67
CA GLU A 378 11.21 28.92 4.54
C GLU A 378 11.15 27.60 3.76
N ASN A 379 10.17 27.44 2.90
CA ASN A 379 10.04 26.24 2.08
C ASN A 379 11.18 26.12 1.05
N VAL A 380 11.60 27.21 0.43
CA VAL A 380 12.73 27.24 -0.52
C VAL A 380 14.03 26.89 0.18
N GLU A 381 14.29 27.46 1.35
CA GLU A 381 15.48 27.16 2.13
C GLU A 381 15.52 25.68 2.53
N ALA A 382 14.40 25.12 3.01
CA ALA A 382 14.31 23.71 3.36
C ALA A 382 14.55 22.77 2.17
N VAL A 383 14.01 23.10 0.98
CA VAL A 383 14.20 22.31 -0.24
C VAL A 383 15.65 22.37 -0.72
N ILE A 384 16.25 23.57 -0.74
CA ILE A 384 17.65 23.73 -1.18
C ILE A 384 18.59 22.98 -0.23
N ALA A 385 18.39 23.07 1.09
CA ALA A 385 19.22 22.40 2.07
C ALA A 385 19.12 20.87 1.91
N ALA A 386 17.90 20.32 1.81
CA ALA A 386 17.69 18.89 1.69
C ALA A 386 18.30 18.28 0.41
N LEU A 387 18.26 18.98 -0.72
CA LEU A 387 18.86 18.50 -1.95
C LEU A 387 20.38 18.73 -2.00
N ALA A 388 20.89 19.78 -1.32
CA ALA A 388 22.32 20.02 -1.21
C ALA A 388 23.04 18.93 -0.38
N ASP A 389 22.36 18.34 0.58
CA ASP A 389 22.88 17.18 1.35
C ASP A 389 23.17 15.95 0.46
N GLU A 390 22.53 15.89 -0.72
CA GLU A 390 22.73 14.84 -1.74
C GLU A 390 23.51 15.36 -2.97
N ASP A 391 24.25 16.43 -2.82
CA ASP A 391 25.04 17.07 -3.89
C ASP A 391 24.21 17.55 -5.11
N ILE A 392 22.91 17.76 -4.93
CA ILE A 392 22.02 18.31 -5.97
C ILE A 392 21.89 19.82 -5.76
N ILE A 393 22.47 20.59 -6.66
CA ILE A 393 22.50 22.04 -6.52
C ILE A 393 21.37 22.68 -7.29
N LEU A 394 20.56 23.46 -6.57
CA LEU A 394 19.52 24.29 -7.15
C LEU A 394 19.98 25.74 -7.27
N ALA A 395 19.56 26.41 -8.36
CA ALA A 395 19.68 27.86 -8.49
C ALA A 395 18.32 28.53 -8.28
N ARG A 396 18.37 29.78 -7.83
CA ARG A 396 17.20 30.65 -7.84
C ARG A 396 17.43 31.68 -8.95
N GLY A 397 16.72 31.53 -10.08
CA GLY A 397 16.85 32.41 -11.22
C GLY A 397 16.38 33.82 -10.84
N GLU A 398 17.23 34.84 -11.08
CA GLU A 398 16.87 36.24 -10.96
C GLU A 398 16.24 36.72 -12.26
N ASP A 399 15.08 37.41 -12.19
CA ASP A 399 14.32 37.97 -13.30
C ASP A 399 13.75 36.95 -14.35
N GLU A 400 13.98 35.66 -14.18
CA GLU A 400 13.52 34.60 -15.10
C GLU A 400 12.25 33.86 -14.59
N GLN A 401 11.79 34.17 -13.40
CA GLN A 401 10.71 33.42 -12.73
C GLN A 401 9.42 33.38 -13.55
N ARG A 402 9.13 34.42 -14.34
CA ARG A 402 7.99 34.45 -15.27
C ARG A 402 8.11 33.38 -16.35
N ASP A 403 9.26 33.31 -17.02
CA ASP A 403 9.45 32.36 -18.11
C ASP A 403 9.62 30.94 -17.61
N LEU A 404 10.24 30.76 -16.45
CA LEU A 404 10.29 29.50 -15.73
C LEU A 404 8.89 29.00 -15.32
N TRP A 405 7.99 29.89 -14.87
CA TRP A 405 6.61 29.52 -14.57
C TRP A 405 5.84 29.13 -15.83
N LEU A 406 5.97 29.93 -16.91
CA LEU A 406 5.29 29.66 -18.16
C LEU A 406 5.69 28.32 -18.78
N GLU A 407 6.98 27.98 -18.76
CA GLU A 407 7.43 26.67 -19.30
C GLU A 407 6.94 25.47 -18.49
N ASN A 408 6.48 25.65 -17.25
CA ASN A 408 5.85 24.58 -16.45
C ASN A 408 4.38 24.36 -16.78
N VAL A 409 3.76 25.28 -17.52
CA VAL A 409 2.38 25.12 -17.97
C VAL A 409 2.33 24.09 -19.11
N PRO A 410 1.54 23.01 -18.99
CA PRO A 410 1.33 22.06 -20.08
C PRO A 410 0.87 22.75 -21.37
N GLY A 411 1.40 22.32 -22.49
CA GLY A 411 1.13 22.91 -23.80
C GLY A 411 1.99 24.12 -24.16
N ASP A 412 2.84 24.59 -23.25
CA ASP A 412 3.85 25.64 -23.54
C ASP A 412 5.19 25.02 -23.98
N VAL A 413 6.11 25.85 -24.38
CA VAL A 413 7.45 25.48 -24.85
C VAL A 413 8.50 25.77 -23.78
N ARG A 414 9.67 25.19 -23.92
CA ARG A 414 10.83 25.54 -23.12
C ARG A 414 11.26 26.98 -23.46
N ARG A 415 11.48 27.82 -22.46
CA ARG A 415 11.77 29.26 -22.58
C ARG A 415 13.17 29.58 -22.07
N VAL A 416 13.58 28.99 -20.96
CA VAL A 416 14.92 29.19 -20.37
C VAL A 416 15.78 28.00 -20.77
N THR A 417 16.82 28.24 -21.57
CA THR A 417 17.67 27.21 -22.18
C THR A 417 19.08 27.15 -21.61
N ASP A 418 19.51 28.17 -20.87
CA ASP A 418 20.88 28.29 -20.40
C ASP A 418 21.28 27.23 -19.37
N LEU A 419 20.25 26.62 -18.68
CA LEU A 419 20.41 25.57 -17.68
C LEU A 419 19.89 24.23 -18.22
N ASN A 420 20.10 23.93 -19.49
CA ASN A 420 19.83 22.63 -20.04
C ASN A 420 21.02 21.70 -19.82
N HIS A 421 20.71 20.46 -19.48
CA HIS A 421 21.70 19.40 -19.34
C HIS A 421 21.58 18.40 -20.47
N VAL A 422 22.72 17.91 -20.96
CA VAL A 422 22.78 16.77 -21.89
C VAL A 422 23.38 15.61 -21.15
N GLN A 423 22.59 14.56 -20.98
CA GLN A 423 22.95 13.37 -20.22
C GLN A 423 22.83 12.11 -21.08
N THR A 424 23.45 11.04 -20.66
CA THR A 424 23.16 9.72 -21.24
C THR A 424 21.75 9.28 -20.84
N ASP A 425 21.15 8.41 -21.64
CA ASP A 425 19.86 7.80 -21.32
C ASP A 425 19.87 7.09 -19.95
N ASN A 426 20.96 6.38 -19.59
CA ASN A 426 21.09 5.78 -18.27
C ASN A 426 21.06 6.81 -17.15
N ALA A 427 21.79 7.91 -17.27
CA ALA A 427 21.79 8.98 -16.26
C ALA A 427 20.41 9.65 -16.13
N PHE A 428 19.70 9.87 -17.23
CA PHE A 428 18.38 10.47 -17.21
C PHE A 428 17.34 9.56 -16.56
N PHE A 429 17.26 8.30 -17.01
CA PHE A 429 16.32 7.32 -16.45
C PHE A 429 16.75 6.78 -15.08
N GLY A 430 18.00 6.99 -14.68
CA GLY A 430 18.50 6.69 -13.32
C GLY A 430 17.79 7.46 -12.19
N SER A 431 16.98 8.47 -12.52
CA SER A 431 16.07 9.11 -11.56
C SER A 431 14.90 8.22 -11.13
N PHE A 432 14.70 7.08 -11.75
CA PHE A 432 13.68 6.07 -11.42
C PHE A 432 12.30 6.64 -11.04
N PHE A 433 11.81 7.64 -11.76
CA PHE A 433 10.56 8.36 -11.47
C PHE A 433 9.32 7.46 -11.41
N TRP A 434 9.41 6.23 -11.87
CA TRP A 434 8.36 5.20 -11.80
C TRP A 434 8.56 4.22 -10.64
N ALA A 435 9.72 4.23 -9.95
CA ALA A 435 9.98 3.32 -8.85
C ALA A 435 9.30 3.77 -7.56
N GLY A 436 9.03 2.83 -6.69
CA GLY A 436 8.49 3.11 -5.38
C GLY A 436 7.98 1.85 -4.68
N SER A 437 7.21 2.04 -3.64
CA SER A 437 6.53 1.00 -2.88
C SER A 437 5.06 0.97 -3.21
N ARG A 438 4.53 -0.19 -3.54
CA ARG A 438 3.10 -0.40 -3.73
C ARG A 438 2.71 -1.78 -3.21
N CYS A 439 1.67 -1.83 -2.38
CA CYS A 439 1.16 -3.07 -1.84
C CYS A 439 -0.32 -2.92 -1.48
N GLY A 440 -1.07 -4.01 -1.56
CA GLY A 440 -2.46 -4.06 -1.14
C GLY A 440 -3.44 -4.01 -2.30
N ASP A 441 -4.68 -3.66 -2.02
CA ASP A 441 -5.82 -3.72 -2.93
C ASP A 441 -6.60 -2.40 -2.92
N GLU A 442 -6.56 -1.67 -4.01
CA GLU A 442 -7.19 -0.34 -4.14
C GLU A 442 -8.71 -0.36 -3.92
N ASP A 443 -9.34 -1.50 -4.13
CA ASP A 443 -10.77 -1.65 -3.92
C ASP A 443 -11.15 -1.98 -2.48
N SER A 444 -10.19 -2.20 -1.57
CA SER A 444 -10.44 -2.59 -0.18
C SER A 444 -10.43 -1.41 0.80
N GLY A 445 -10.87 -1.67 2.04
CA GLY A 445 -10.76 -0.73 3.14
C GLY A 445 -9.30 -0.54 3.59
N MET A 446 -9.01 0.60 4.22
CA MET A 446 -7.68 0.89 4.77
C MET A 446 -7.40 0.07 6.02
N SER A 447 -6.16 -0.40 6.15
CA SER A 447 -5.62 -1.03 7.37
C SER A 447 -4.31 -0.39 7.83
N GLY A 448 -3.72 0.50 7.03
CA GLY A 448 -2.46 1.16 7.32
C GLY A 448 -1.97 2.00 6.15
N PHE A 449 -0.68 2.25 6.10
CA PHE A 449 -0.04 2.91 4.97
C PHE A 449 1.28 2.22 4.60
N VAL A 450 1.60 2.25 3.32
CA VAL A 450 2.87 1.75 2.79
C VAL A 450 3.97 2.74 3.18
N HIS A 451 5.06 2.23 3.69
CA HIS A 451 6.23 2.99 4.11
C HIS A 451 7.43 2.59 3.24
N GLY A 452 7.94 3.51 2.44
CA GLY A 452 9.04 3.24 1.51
C GLY A 452 9.35 4.47 0.67
N THR A 453 9.97 4.28 -0.48
CA THR A 453 10.30 5.34 -1.46
C THR A 453 9.05 6.14 -1.85
N THR A 454 7.88 5.49 -1.92
CA THR A 454 6.59 6.17 -2.01
C THR A 454 5.73 5.77 -0.83
N VAL A 455 4.94 6.71 -0.35
CA VAL A 455 3.93 6.48 0.68
C VAL A 455 2.57 6.37 0.00
N ASP A 456 1.80 5.35 0.37
CA ASP A 456 0.45 5.14 -0.16
C ASP A 456 -0.43 4.50 0.92
N LEU A 457 -1.74 4.55 0.74
CA LEU A 457 -2.68 3.89 1.64
C LEU A 457 -2.56 2.37 1.48
N PHE A 458 -2.28 1.66 2.57
CA PHE A 458 -2.38 0.22 2.57
C PHE A 458 -3.84 -0.18 2.76
N ARG A 459 -4.44 -0.65 1.69
CA ARG A 459 -5.80 -1.18 1.65
C ARG A 459 -5.74 -2.68 1.51
N SER A 460 -6.48 -3.39 2.35
CA SER A 460 -6.51 -4.85 2.29
C SER A 460 -7.83 -5.41 2.79
N SER A 461 -8.23 -6.54 2.24
CA SER A 461 -9.33 -7.36 2.73
C SER A 461 -8.90 -8.82 2.68
N ILE A 462 -9.12 -9.52 3.78
CA ILE A 462 -8.81 -10.95 3.92
C ILE A 462 -9.62 -11.79 2.92
N SER A 463 -10.85 -11.37 2.62
CA SER A 463 -11.77 -12.08 1.73
C SER A 463 -11.65 -11.71 0.25
N ALA A 464 -10.97 -10.60 -0.08
CA ALA A 464 -10.93 -10.06 -1.44
C ALA A 464 -10.36 -11.02 -2.48
N ALA A 465 -9.37 -11.82 -2.14
CA ALA A 465 -8.81 -12.80 -3.07
C ALA A 465 -9.78 -13.94 -3.37
N GLY A 466 -10.51 -14.43 -2.38
CA GLY A 466 -11.56 -15.43 -2.59
C GLY A 466 -12.65 -14.92 -3.54
N GLU A 467 -13.03 -13.66 -3.46
CA GLU A 467 -13.98 -13.02 -4.40
C GLU A 467 -13.44 -13.00 -5.83
N ARG A 468 -12.12 -12.94 -6.00
CA ARG A 468 -11.45 -13.00 -7.32
C ARG A 468 -11.10 -14.43 -7.77
N GLY A 469 -11.39 -15.43 -6.95
CA GLY A 469 -11.17 -16.84 -7.25
C GLY A 469 -9.76 -17.34 -6.97
N ASP A 470 -9.02 -16.67 -6.10
CA ASP A 470 -7.69 -17.06 -5.63
C ASP A 470 -7.73 -17.76 -4.27
N THR A 471 -6.56 -18.21 -3.79
CA THR A 471 -6.40 -18.80 -2.44
C THR A 471 -6.71 -17.76 -1.37
N THR A 472 -7.09 -18.20 -0.18
CA THR A 472 -7.65 -17.32 0.86
C THR A 472 -6.92 -17.45 2.20
N THR A 473 -5.67 -17.93 2.20
CA THR A 473 -4.89 -18.09 3.42
C THR A 473 -3.94 -16.93 3.65
N VAL A 474 -4.02 -16.30 4.82
CA VAL A 474 -3.18 -15.17 5.21
C VAL A 474 -2.38 -15.53 6.46
N LEU A 475 -1.07 -15.26 6.42
CA LEU A 475 -0.13 -15.54 7.52
C LEU A 475 0.36 -14.24 8.16
N TYR A 476 0.28 -14.17 9.48
CA TYR A 476 0.94 -13.17 10.33
C TYR A 476 2.10 -13.86 11.06
N SER A 477 3.32 -13.38 10.87
CA SER A 477 4.48 -13.97 11.55
C SER A 477 5.42 -12.91 12.11
N GLY A 478 6.18 -13.27 13.14
CA GLY A 478 7.18 -12.41 13.78
C GLY A 478 7.20 -12.54 15.29
N ARG A 479 8.11 -11.82 15.94
CA ARG A 479 8.35 -11.87 17.38
C ARG A 479 7.12 -11.37 18.17
N SER A 480 6.93 -11.90 19.39
CA SER A 480 5.89 -11.43 20.33
C SER A 480 6.07 -9.94 20.66
N GLY A 481 4.96 -9.24 20.88
CA GLY A 481 4.95 -7.81 21.25
C GLY A 481 5.17 -6.83 20.08
N ARG A 482 5.23 -7.28 18.83
CA ARG A 482 5.39 -6.45 17.64
C ARG A 482 4.08 -6.03 16.96
N GLY A 483 2.94 -6.43 17.51
CA GLY A 483 1.62 -6.02 17.02
C GLY A 483 0.94 -7.00 16.06
N LYS A 484 1.46 -8.24 15.87
CA LYS A 484 0.87 -9.26 14.99
C LYS A 484 -0.63 -9.49 15.22
N THR A 485 -0.97 -9.94 16.44
CA THR A 485 -2.36 -10.26 16.79
C THR A 485 -3.27 -9.04 16.70
N THR A 486 -2.74 -7.87 17.05
CA THR A 486 -3.47 -6.61 16.96
C THR A 486 -3.76 -6.24 15.49
N ALA A 487 -2.77 -6.36 14.60
CA ALA A 487 -2.96 -6.13 13.16
C ALA A 487 -3.92 -7.16 12.55
N MET A 488 -3.81 -8.42 12.94
CA MET A 488 -4.73 -9.47 12.52
C MET A 488 -6.17 -9.13 12.92
N MET A 489 -6.41 -8.74 14.17
CA MET A 489 -7.75 -8.34 14.64
C MET A 489 -8.26 -7.10 13.91
N LEU A 490 -7.39 -6.15 13.61
CA LEU A 490 -7.73 -4.96 12.82
C LEU A 490 -8.23 -5.32 11.42
N GLU A 491 -7.50 -6.15 10.68
CA GLU A 491 -7.91 -6.59 9.33
C GLU A 491 -9.18 -7.45 9.37
N LEU A 492 -9.34 -8.33 10.37
CA LEU A 492 -10.58 -9.10 10.58
C LEU A 492 -11.80 -8.21 10.84
N LEU A 493 -11.64 -7.17 11.66
CA LEU A 493 -12.70 -6.20 11.92
C LEU A 493 -13.00 -5.35 10.69
N SER A 494 -11.98 -4.90 9.96
CA SER A 494 -12.17 -4.13 8.72
C SER A 494 -12.96 -4.93 7.69
N ASP A 495 -12.67 -6.21 7.53
CA ASP A 495 -13.41 -7.12 6.65
C ASP A 495 -14.88 -7.31 7.10
N LEU A 496 -15.10 -7.45 8.41
CA LEU A 496 -16.43 -7.56 9.01
C LEU A 496 -17.25 -6.27 8.90
N MET A 497 -16.63 -5.09 8.86
CA MET A 497 -17.33 -3.82 8.69
C MET A 497 -17.95 -3.68 7.29
N GLU A 498 -17.38 -4.33 6.28
CA GLU A 498 -17.84 -4.20 4.90
C GLU A 498 -19.17 -4.92 4.64
N LYS A 499 -19.26 -6.19 5.01
CA LYS A 499 -20.41 -7.06 4.70
C LYS A 499 -20.62 -8.12 5.78
N PRO A 500 -21.83 -8.69 5.89
CA PRO A 500 -22.08 -9.83 6.76
C PRO A 500 -21.08 -10.97 6.49
N ALA A 501 -20.35 -11.36 7.52
CA ALA A 501 -19.41 -12.48 7.48
C ALA A 501 -19.47 -13.26 8.79
N TRP A 502 -19.16 -14.54 8.73
CA TRP A 502 -18.99 -15.37 9.92
C TRP A 502 -17.49 -15.49 10.20
N THR A 503 -17.06 -15.01 11.36
CA THR A 503 -15.65 -15.04 11.75
C THR A 503 -15.50 -15.73 13.10
N VAL A 504 -14.67 -16.77 13.15
CA VAL A 504 -14.30 -17.46 14.40
C VAL A 504 -12.80 -17.29 14.65
N VAL A 505 -12.46 -16.97 15.90
CA VAL A 505 -11.06 -16.80 16.34
C VAL A 505 -10.78 -17.79 17.47
N PHE A 506 -9.71 -18.57 17.35
CA PHE A 506 -9.23 -19.48 18.39
C PHE A 506 -8.22 -18.75 19.28
N ASP A 507 -8.65 -18.20 20.39
CA ASP A 507 -7.82 -17.41 21.29
C ASP A 507 -7.24 -18.28 22.43
N TRP A 508 -6.00 -18.68 22.27
CA TRP A 508 -5.27 -19.50 23.24
C TRP A 508 -4.75 -18.72 24.46
N LYS A 509 -4.58 -17.40 24.30
CA LYS A 509 -4.02 -16.52 25.36
C LYS A 509 -5.11 -15.80 26.16
N GLY A 510 -6.28 -15.61 25.60
CA GLY A 510 -7.38 -14.89 26.23
C GLY A 510 -7.25 -13.36 26.14
N ASP A 511 -6.46 -12.85 25.18
CA ASP A 511 -6.12 -11.43 25.06
C ASP A 511 -6.86 -10.69 23.91
N THR A 512 -7.72 -11.38 23.17
CA THR A 512 -8.45 -10.80 22.02
C THR A 512 -9.84 -10.23 22.36
N GLY A 513 -10.22 -10.17 23.64
CA GLY A 513 -11.56 -9.70 24.08
C GLY A 513 -11.91 -8.28 23.63
N GLY A 514 -10.92 -7.40 23.45
CA GLY A 514 -11.11 -6.04 22.93
C GLY A 514 -11.71 -5.97 21.53
N ALA A 515 -11.46 -6.99 20.69
CA ALA A 515 -12.05 -7.07 19.36
C ALA A 515 -13.59 -7.27 19.43
N VAL A 516 -14.09 -8.03 20.42
CA VAL A 516 -15.53 -8.20 20.64
C VAL A 516 -16.20 -6.88 21.03
N LEU A 517 -15.58 -6.12 21.94
CA LEU A 517 -16.09 -4.80 22.33
C LEU A 517 -16.13 -3.85 21.15
N THR A 518 -15.07 -3.85 20.31
CA THR A 518 -15.02 -3.05 19.10
C THR A 518 -16.12 -3.46 18.12
N ALA A 519 -16.29 -4.76 17.85
CA ALA A 519 -17.32 -5.28 16.96
C ALA A 519 -18.72 -4.85 17.42
N GLN A 520 -19.04 -5.05 18.70
CA GLN A 520 -20.34 -4.67 19.29
C GLN A 520 -20.61 -3.17 19.21
N ARG A 521 -19.58 -2.33 19.44
CA ARG A 521 -19.70 -0.88 19.32
C ARG A 521 -20.12 -0.45 17.90
N PHE A 522 -19.61 -1.11 16.88
CA PHE A 522 -19.98 -0.84 15.49
C PHE A 522 -21.18 -1.64 14.99
N GLY A 523 -21.94 -2.27 15.90
CA GLY A 523 -23.19 -2.95 15.58
C GLY A 523 -23.02 -4.38 15.02
N ILE A 524 -21.82 -4.94 15.08
CA ILE A 524 -21.56 -6.32 14.65
C ILE A 524 -21.91 -7.28 15.80
N PRO A 525 -22.73 -8.33 15.56
CA PRO A 525 -22.94 -9.40 16.54
C PRO A 525 -21.59 -10.03 16.93
N ALA A 526 -21.28 -10.08 18.21
CA ALA A 526 -20.02 -10.63 18.67
C ALA A 526 -20.15 -11.26 20.06
N GLY A 527 -19.41 -12.34 20.29
CA GLY A 527 -19.43 -13.06 21.55
C GLY A 527 -18.12 -13.79 21.86
N VAL A 528 -17.90 -14.04 23.15
CA VAL A 528 -16.75 -14.79 23.65
C VAL A 528 -17.24 -16.06 24.34
N ILE A 529 -16.72 -17.22 23.93
CA ILE A 529 -16.90 -18.49 24.61
C ILE A 529 -15.66 -18.70 25.50
N LYS A 530 -15.85 -18.62 26.83
CA LYS A 530 -14.78 -18.82 27.82
C LYS A 530 -14.84 -20.23 28.40
N LEU A 531 -13.68 -20.81 28.69
CA LEU A 531 -13.61 -22.03 29.47
C LEU A 531 -14.22 -21.79 30.85
N GLY A 532 -15.31 -22.51 31.21
CA GLY A 532 -15.94 -22.40 32.52
C GLY A 532 -17.40 -22.86 32.55
N SER A 533 -17.99 -22.85 33.74
CA SER A 533 -19.34 -23.39 33.98
C SER A 533 -20.47 -22.62 33.29
N ALA A 534 -20.26 -21.35 33.00
CA ALA A 534 -21.25 -20.51 32.29
C ALA A 534 -21.51 -20.99 30.86
N HIS A 535 -20.56 -21.68 30.24
CA HIS A 535 -20.64 -22.16 28.84
C HIS A 535 -20.73 -23.71 28.78
N SER A 536 -21.39 -24.34 29.74
CA SER A 536 -21.53 -25.79 29.77
C SER A 536 -22.22 -26.33 28.51
N GLY A 537 -21.59 -27.32 27.84
CA GLY A 537 -22.08 -27.90 26.59
C GLY A 537 -21.91 -26.99 25.35
N ALA A 538 -21.15 -25.91 25.44
CA ALA A 538 -20.97 -24.96 24.31
C ALA A 538 -20.22 -25.58 23.13
N ALA A 539 -19.30 -26.51 23.36
CA ALA A 539 -18.56 -27.26 22.35
C ALA A 539 -18.95 -28.74 22.29
N ASP A 540 -20.17 -29.07 22.67
CA ASP A 540 -20.72 -30.43 22.54
C ASP A 540 -20.83 -30.82 21.06
N MET A 541 -20.45 -32.05 20.71
CA MET A 541 -20.48 -32.58 19.35
C MET A 541 -21.86 -32.53 18.70
N PHE A 542 -22.94 -32.70 19.48
CA PHE A 542 -24.31 -32.56 18.99
C PHE A 542 -24.69 -31.12 18.65
N ARG A 543 -24.02 -30.11 19.24
CA ARG A 543 -24.18 -28.70 18.88
C ARG A 543 -23.28 -28.32 17.71
N ALA A 544 -22.10 -28.95 17.63
CA ALA A 544 -21.07 -28.64 16.63
C ALA A 544 -21.31 -29.30 15.27
N LEU A 545 -21.96 -30.46 15.22
CA LEU A 545 -22.07 -31.27 14.01
C LEU A 545 -23.55 -31.60 13.65
N PRO A 546 -23.85 -31.98 12.41
CA PRO A 546 -25.13 -32.51 12.00
C PRO A 546 -25.45 -33.80 12.78
N LEU A 547 -26.74 -34.06 13.03
CA LEU A 547 -27.19 -35.21 13.82
C LEU A 547 -26.78 -36.56 13.23
N ASP A 548 -26.59 -36.67 11.94
CA ASP A 548 -26.09 -37.87 11.25
C ASP A 548 -24.60 -38.14 11.52
N LYS A 549 -23.81 -37.11 11.84
CA LYS A 549 -22.37 -37.22 12.09
C LYS A 549 -21.98 -37.11 13.58
N ALA A 550 -22.83 -36.49 14.39
CA ALA A 550 -22.57 -36.26 15.81
C ALA A 550 -22.33 -37.55 16.60
N PRO A 551 -23.09 -38.65 16.44
CA PRO A 551 -22.87 -39.90 17.19
C PRO A 551 -21.47 -40.48 17.02
N ALA A 552 -20.93 -40.50 15.78
CA ALA A 552 -19.59 -41.00 15.49
C ALA A 552 -18.50 -40.11 16.11
N ALA A 553 -18.72 -38.77 16.11
CA ALA A 553 -17.81 -37.81 16.73
C ALA A 553 -17.81 -37.96 18.28
N VAL A 554 -18.98 -38.14 18.89
CA VAL A 554 -19.10 -38.41 20.33
C VAL A 554 -18.39 -39.74 20.69
N GLN A 555 -18.60 -40.80 19.91
CA GLN A 555 -17.87 -42.06 20.09
C GLN A 555 -16.34 -41.81 20.07
N SER A 556 -15.83 -41.16 19.06
CA SER A 556 -14.39 -40.88 18.91
C SER A 556 -13.85 -40.07 20.10
N MET A 557 -14.60 -39.08 20.57
CA MET A 557 -14.25 -38.25 21.71
C MET A 557 -14.24 -39.09 23.03
N LEU A 558 -15.24 -39.92 23.26
CA LEU A 558 -15.32 -40.79 24.46
C LEU A 558 -14.25 -41.88 24.44
N MET A 559 -13.91 -42.43 23.25
CA MET A 559 -12.79 -43.35 23.11
C MET A 559 -11.46 -42.73 23.58
N MET A 560 -11.22 -41.47 23.30
CA MET A 560 -10.02 -40.77 23.78
C MET A 560 -9.96 -40.63 25.31
N GLN A 561 -11.10 -40.67 25.99
CA GLN A 561 -11.15 -40.60 27.45
C GLN A 561 -10.90 -41.98 28.14
N ALA A 562 -10.89 -43.06 27.35
CA ALA A 562 -10.65 -44.40 27.87
C ALA A 562 -9.20 -44.59 28.37
N LYS A 563 -9.04 -45.20 29.57
CA LYS A 563 -7.72 -45.37 30.19
C LYS A 563 -7.10 -46.74 29.93
N ASP A 564 -7.93 -47.71 29.65
CA ASP A 564 -7.51 -49.07 29.45
C ASP A 564 -8.23 -49.75 28.29
N ARG A 565 -7.81 -50.97 27.95
CA ARG A 565 -8.37 -51.72 26.81
C ARG A 565 -9.87 -52.00 26.98
N ARG A 566 -10.32 -52.28 28.19
CA ARG A 566 -11.74 -52.57 28.46
C ARG A 566 -12.60 -51.32 28.24
N GLN A 567 -12.13 -50.18 28.71
CA GLN A 567 -12.81 -48.90 28.48
C GLN A 567 -12.82 -48.51 26.98
N VAL A 568 -11.77 -48.83 26.23
CA VAL A 568 -11.77 -48.64 24.77
C VAL A 568 -12.83 -49.51 24.09
N GLU A 569 -12.94 -50.77 24.46
CA GLU A 569 -13.97 -51.67 23.94
C GLU A 569 -15.39 -51.16 24.23
N ILE A 570 -15.64 -50.69 25.46
CA ILE A 570 -16.92 -50.09 25.87
C ILE A 570 -17.18 -48.81 25.11
N ALA A 571 -16.19 -47.93 25.03
CA ALA A 571 -16.32 -46.67 24.30
C ALA A 571 -16.60 -46.91 22.81
N THR A 572 -16.01 -47.95 22.20
CA THR A 572 -16.23 -48.28 20.81
C THR A 572 -17.65 -48.78 20.50
N SER A 573 -18.18 -49.65 21.35
CA SER A 573 -19.49 -50.29 21.11
C SER A 573 -20.65 -49.57 21.76
N ALA A 574 -20.59 -49.36 23.09
CA ALA A 574 -21.68 -48.79 23.85
C ALA A 574 -21.88 -47.31 23.58
N SER A 575 -20.77 -46.51 23.45
CA SER A 575 -20.89 -45.06 23.21
C SER A 575 -21.60 -44.73 21.91
N LEU A 576 -21.31 -45.47 20.82
CA LEU A 576 -21.98 -45.23 19.52
C LEU A 576 -23.47 -45.58 19.61
N HIS A 577 -23.80 -46.71 20.26
CA HIS A 577 -25.18 -47.13 20.45
C HIS A 577 -25.99 -46.05 21.20
N PHE A 578 -25.54 -45.65 22.37
CA PHE A 578 -26.21 -44.62 23.17
C PHE A 578 -26.20 -43.24 22.53
N ALA A 579 -25.17 -42.90 21.72
CA ALA A 579 -25.13 -41.64 20.97
C ALA A 579 -26.16 -41.63 19.82
N MET A 580 -26.38 -42.75 19.13
CA MET A 580 -27.44 -42.89 18.13
C MET A 580 -28.82 -42.84 18.78
N GLU A 581 -29.01 -43.53 19.89
CA GLU A 581 -30.25 -43.48 20.63
C GLU A 581 -30.57 -42.09 21.16
N GLU A 582 -29.58 -41.35 21.64
CA GLU A 582 -29.72 -39.94 22.05
C GLU A 582 -30.12 -39.06 20.88
N ALA A 583 -29.48 -39.23 19.70
CA ALA A 583 -29.79 -38.49 18.48
C ALA A 583 -31.24 -38.70 18.00
N GLU A 584 -31.76 -39.93 18.15
CA GLU A 584 -33.08 -40.30 17.67
C GLU A 584 -34.21 -39.92 18.65
N ASN A 585 -33.94 -40.01 19.96
CA ASN A 585 -35.01 -39.97 20.96
C ASN A 585 -35.01 -38.70 21.82
N ALA A 586 -33.94 -37.93 21.85
CA ALA A 586 -33.89 -36.73 22.65
C ALA A 586 -34.39 -35.50 21.87
N ALA A 587 -35.27 -34.71 22.49
CA ALA A 587 -35.67 -33.41 21.91
C ALA A 587 -34.49 -32.45 21.71
N MET A 588 -33.45 -32.59 22.53
CA MET A 588 -32.19 -31.83 22.47
C MET A 588 -31.02 -32.77 22.77
N PRO A 589 -30.54 -33.48 21.77
CA PRO A 589 -29.43 -34.41 21.93
C PRO A 589 -28.17 -33.72 22.49
N SER A 590 -27.47 -34.42 23.38
CA SER A 590 -26.24 -33.91 23.99
C SER A 590 -25.31 -35.05 24.41
N THR A 591 -24.02 -34.79 24.43
CA THR A 591 -23.05 -35.75 24.99
C THR A 591 -23.34 -36.06 26.47
N TRP A 592 -23.85 -35.09 27.21
CA TRP A 592 -24.32 -35.32 28.57
C TRP A 592 -25.47 -36.30 28.63
N GLY A 593 -26.43 -36.26 27.70
CA GLY A 593 -27.51 -37.22 27.55
C GLY A 593 -27.01 -38.64 27.30
N VAL A 594 -26.01 -38.77 26.40
CA VAL A 594 -25.32 -40.05 26.14
C VAL A 594 -24.72 -40.64 27.45
N ILE A 595 -23.98 -39.83 28.19
CA ILE A 595 -23.36 -40.23 29.45
C ILE A 595 -24.42 -40.64 30.48
N LYS A 596 -25.58 -39.98 30.55
CA LYS A 596 -26.69 -40.36 31.40
C LYS A 596 -27.24 -41.73 31.02
N ARG A 597 -27.52 -41.98 29.73
CA ARG A 597 -28.01 -43.29 29.25
C ARG A 597 -27.01 -44.41 29.55
N MET A 598 -25.73 -44.17 29.33
CA MET A 598 -24.65 -45.10 29.67
C MET A 598 -24.60 -45.39 31.18
N ALA A 599 -24.92 -44.41 32.02
CA ALA A 599 -24.99 -44.63 33.51
C ALA A 599 -26.19 -45.48 33.96
N GLU A 600 -27.18 -45.60 33.12
CA GLU A 600 -28.37 -46.42 33.34
C GLU A 600 -28.32 -47.82 32.68
N ALA A 601 -27.21 -48.10 31.92
CA ALA A 601 -27.04 -49.37 31.21
C ALA A 601 -26.99 -50.56 32.12
N GLU A 602 -27.43 -51.76 31.66
CA GLU A 602 -27.38 -53.00 32.40
C GLU A 602 -25.97 -53.49 32.71
N ASP A 603 -25.00 -53.20 31.77
CA ASP A 603 -23.62 -53.61 31.95
C ASP A 603 -22.90 -52.74 33.02
N PRO A 604 -22.37 -53.38 34.10
CA PRO A 604 -21.70 -52.65 35.18
C PRO A 604 -20.43 -51.94 34.74
N ASP A 605 -19.72 -52.44 33.72
CA ASP A 605 -18.51 -51.78 33.17
C ASP A 605 -18.86 -50.51 32.41
N VAL A 606 -19.97 -50.52 31.66
CA VAL A 606 -20.50 -49.34 30.99
C VAL A 606 -20.89 -48.27 32.01
N ARG A 607 -21.58 -48.66 33.08
CA ARG A 607 -21.93 -47.73 34.19
C ARG A 607 -20.68 -47.14 34.84
N SER A 608 -19.69 -47.98 35.13
CA SER A 608 -18.43 -47.52 35.74
C SER A 608 -17.71 -46.49 34.87
N PHE A 609 -17.66 -46.72 33.55
CA PHE A 609 -17.07 -45.78 32.62
C PHE A 609 -17.89 -44.48 32.53
N ALA A 610 -19.20 -44.55 32.49
CA ALA A 610 -20.09 -43.40 32.51
C ALA A 610 -19.90 -42.54 33.78
N HIS A 611 -19.72 -43.17 34.98
CA HIS A 611 -19.42 -42.43 36.21
C HIS A 611 -18.08 -41.71 36.13
N TYR A 612 -17.06 -42.31 35.56
CA TYR A 612 -15.79 -41.65 35.30
C TYR A 612 -15.96 -40.43 34.35
N LEU A 613 -16.72 -40.58 33.26
CA LEU A 613 -17.03 -39.48 32.35
C LEU A 613 -17.81 -38.36 33.05
N ARG A 614 -18.75 -38.69 33.94
CA ARG A 614 -19.47 -37.70 34.75
C ARG A 614 -18.55 -36.90 35.67
N ASP A 615 -17.50 -37.49 36.19
CA ASP A 615 -16.51 -36.79 37.01
C ASP A 615 -15.65 -35.90 36.14
N LEU A 616 -15.23 -36.33 34.96
CA LEU A 616 -14.55 -35.50 33.99
C LEU A 616 -15.40 -34.30 33.53
N ALA A 617 -16.71 -34.50 33.34
CA ALA A 617 -17.65 -33.44 32.98
C ALA A 617 -17.80 -32.34 34.06
N LYS A 618 -17.32 -32.58 35.31
CA LYS A 618 -17.25 -31.52 36.35
C LYS A 618 -16.06 -30.60 36.21
N THR A 619 -15.04 -31.00 35.46
CA THR A 619 -13.84 -30.15 35.22
C THR A 619 -14.19 -28.96 34.31
N PRO A 620 -13.42 -27.84 34.34
CA PRO A 620 -13.72 -26.69 33.50
C PRO A 620 -13.82 -27.01 32.00
N ILE A 621 -12.93 -27.82 31.48
CA ILE A 621 -12.93 -28.24 30.06
C ILE A 621 -14.03 -29.27 29.80
N GLY A 622 -14.16 -30.24 30.68
CA GLY A 622 -15.19 -31.28 30.58
C GLY A 622 -16.61 -30.71 30.55
N LYS A 623 -16.90 -29.66 31.31
CA LYS A 623 -18.19 -28.96 31.28
C LYS A 623 -18.52 -28.44 29.88
N ILE A 624 -17.56 -27.88 29.18
CA ILE A 624 -17.79 -27.29 27.85
C ILE A 624 -18.05 -28.36 26.81
N VAL A 625 -17.32 -29.47 26.88
CA VAL A 625 -17.34 -30.54 25.86
C VAL A 625 -18.50 -31.54 26.11
N MET A 626 -18.76 -31.91 27.36
CA MET A 626 -19.67 -32.98 27.72
C MET A 626 -20.54 -32.68 28.96
N GLY A 627 -20.58 -31.44 29.42
CA GLY A 627 -21.39 -31.01 30.54
C GLY A 627 -22.87 -30.86 30.19
N PRO A 628 -23.76 -30.69 31.21
CA PRO A 628 -25.17 -30.39 30.98
C PRO A 628 -25.32 -29.19 30.06
N PRO A 629 -26.13 -29.24 28.97
CA PRO A 629 -26.26 -28.14 28.04
C PRO A 629 -26.90 -26.92 28.72
N ASN A 630 -26.19 -25.78 28.67
CA ASN A 630 -26.73 -24.47 29.03
C ASN A 630 -27.17 -23.74 27.74
N LEU A 631 -28.50 -23.64 27.57
CA LEU A 631 -29.10 -23.06 26.38
C LEU A 631 -29.05 -21.54 26.35
N ASP A 632 -28.98 -20.92 27.53
CA ASP A 632 -28.92 -19.47 27.69
C ASP A 632 -27.48 -18.95 27.48
N ALA A 633 -26.49 -19.86 27.51
CA ALA A 633 -25.11 -19.46 27.24
C ALA A 633 -24.82 -19.29 25.75
N ALA A 634 -24.06 -18.28 25.42
CA ALA A 634 -23.52 -18.13 24.07
C ALA A 634 -22.73 -19.40 23.69
N GLY A 635 -23.28 -20.17 22.77
CA GLY A 635 -22.59 -21.30 22.13
C GLY A 635 -21.92 -20.85 20.86
N LEU A 636 -21.25 -21.76 20.16
CA LEU A 636 -20.80 -21.54 18.80
C LEU A 636 -22.03 -21.20 17.95
N SER A 637 -22.09 -19.98 17.45
CA SER A 637 -23.21 -19.48 16.65
C SER A 637 -22.88 -19.49 15.16
N SER A 638 -23.85 -19.85 14.33
CA SER A 638 -23.79 -19.75 12.86
C SER A 638 -24.22 -18.39 12.34
N GLN A 639 -24.61 -17.46 13.24
CA GLN A 639 -24.95 -16.10 12.84
C GLN A 639 -23.72 -15.35 12.31
N PRO A 640 -23.87 -14.50 11.29
CA PRO A 640 -22.83 -13.58 10.91
C PRO A 640 -22.35 -12.74 12.11
N GLY A 641 -21.05 -12.59 12.27
CA GLY A 641 -20.47 -11.87 13.40
C GLY A 641 -19.08 -12.35 13.78
N LEU A 642 -18.58 -11.88 14.92
CA LEU A 642 -17.28 -12.24 15.49
C LEU A 642 -17.43 -13.16 16.70
N TRP A 643 -16.96 -14.37 16.57
CA TRP A 643 -17.04 -15.39 17.62
C TRP A 643 -15.64 -15.77 18.10
N ILE A 644 -15.30 -15.44 19.33
CA ILE A 644 -14.00 -15.75 19.92
C ILE A 644 -14.14 -16.95 20.87
N VAL A 645 -13.35 -17.98 20.63
CA VAL A 645 -13.23 -19.14 21.50
C VAL A 645 -11.95 -19.01 22.31
N GLN A 646 -12.09 -18.60 23.57
CA GLN A 646 -10.96 -18.49 24.50
C GLN A 646 -10.65 -19.84 25.10
N ALA A 647 -9.51 -20.41 24.73
CA ALA A 647 -9.04 -21.73 25.18
C ALA A 647 -7.80 -21.61 26.09
N ALA A 648 -7.70 -20.51 26.82
CA ALA A 648 -6.62 -20.29 27.78
C ALA A 648 -6.64 -21.37 28.88
N GLY A 649 -5.50 -21.96 29.20
CA GLY A 649 -5.38 -23.02 30.21
C GLY A 649 -5.57 -24.44 29.69
N LEU A 650 -5.61 -24.66 28.37
CA LEU A 650 -5.53 -25.98 27.78
C LEU A 650 -4.17 -26.65 28.07
N SER A 651 -4.19 -27.90 28.47
CA SER A 651 -3.02 -28.76 28.61
C SER A 651 -2.93 -29.66 27.38
N LEU A 652 -1.99 -29.33 26.44
CA LEU A 652 -1.80 -30.15 25.25
C LEU A 652 -0.62 -31.13 25.47
N PRO A 653 -0.76 -32.41 25.08
CA PRO A 653 0.35 -33.34 25.13
C PRO A 653 1.42 -32.99 24.11
N SER A 654 2.70 -33.21 24.43
CA SER A 654 3.77 -33.17 23.43
C SER A 654 3.51 -34.22 22.33
N PRO A 655 3.81 -33.95 21.05
CA PRO A 655 3.59 -34.91 19.96
C PRO A 655 4.31 -36.24 20.14
N GLU A 656 5.38 -36.26 20.97
CA GLU A 656 6.19 -37.44 21.25
C GLU A 656 5.54 -38.36 22.31
N ILE A 657 4.56 -37.86 23.05
CA ILE A 657 3.90 -38.64 24.12
C ILE A 657 2.79 -39.50 23.52
N PRO A 658 2.86 -40.83 23.68
CA PRO A 658 1.80 -41.72 23.19
C PRO A 658 0.44 -41.43 23.87
N LEU A 659 -0.67 -41.63 23.17
CA LEU A 659 -2.05 -41.40 23.67
C LEU A 659 -2.32 -42.12 25.00
N ALA A 660 -1.69 -43.28 25.22
CA ALA A 660 -1.84 -44.06 26.45
C ALA A 660 -1.32 -43.35 27.72
N GLU A 661 -0.34 -42.46 27.54
CA GLU A 661 0.31 -41.71 28.63
C GLU A 661 -0.32 -40.34 28.88
N TRP A 662 -1.29 -39.92 28.06
CA TRP A 662 -1.98 -38.65 28.26
C TRP A 662 -2.80 -38.66 29.55
N ASP A 663 -2.75 -37.56 30.29
CA ASP A 663 -3.66 -37.36 31.40
C ASP A 663 -5.08 -36.96 30.96
N GLY A 664 -6.03 -36.96 31.90
CA GLY A 664 -7.43 -36.64 31.59
C GLY A 664 -7.62 -35.19 31.08
N GLN A 665 -6.82 -34.24 31.54
CA GLN A 665 -6.87 -32.86 31.09
C GLN A 665 -6.37 -32.71 29.63
N GLN A 666 -5.29 -33.39 29.30
CA GLN A 666 -4.75 -33.43 27.94
C GLN A 666 -5.73 -34.02 26.94
N ARG A 667 -6.38 -35.15 27.32
CA ARG A 667 -7.39 -35.79 26.47
C ARG A 667 -8.62 -34.91 26.25
N LEU A 668 -9.10 -34.22 27.31
CA LEU A 668 -10.19 -33.26 27.20
C LEU A 668 -9.81 -32.02 26.35
N SER A 669 -8.57 -31.55 26.48
CA SER A 669 -8.08 -30.43 25.69
C SER A 669 -8.07 -30.76 24.20
N VAL A 670 -7.59 -31.93 23.81
CA VAL A 670 -7.61 -32.39 22.42
C VAL A 670 -9.06 -32.61 21.93
N ALA A 671 -9.93 -33.16 22.76
CA ALA A 671 -11.33 -33.34 22.41
C ALA A 671 -12.05 -32.00 22.18
N LEU A 672 -11.77 -31.00 23.00
CA LEU A 672 -12.29 -29.63 22.79
C LEU A 672 -11.82 -29.03 21.47
N ILE A 673 -10.53 -29.14 21.17
CA ILE A 673 -9.98 -28.66 19.89
C ILE A 673 -10.68 -29.35 18.73
N GLN A 674 -10.84 -30.67 18.77
CA GLN A 674 -11.53 -31.42 17.72
C GLN A 674 -13.00 -30.99 17.55
N GLY A 675 -13.70 -30.71 18.64
CA GLY A 675 -15.08 -30.21 18.61
C GLY A 675 -15.18 -28.85 17.92
N ILE A 676 -14.30 -27.89 18.28
CA ILE A 676 -14.28 -26.55 17.70
C ILE A 676 -13.83 -26.61 16.24
N THR A 677 -12.78 -27.37 15.92
CA THR A 677 -12.32 -27.54 14.55
C THR A 677 -13.34 -28.21 13.65
N GLY A 678 -14.04 -29.22 14.18
CA GLY A 678 -15.17 -29.86 13.49
C GLY A 678 -16.32 -28.90 13.18
N PHE A 679 -16.67 -28.02 14.12
CA PHE A 679 -17.65 -26.96 13.89
C PHE A 679 -17.19 -25.96 12.82
N ALA A 680 -15.97 -25.45 12.92
CA ALA A 680 -15.42 -24.52 11.95
C ALA A 680 -15.38 -25.13 10.55
N LEU A 681 -14.97 -26.41 10.42
CA LEU A 681 -14.96 -27.14 9.16
C LEU A 681 -16.37 -27.30 8.57
N ARG A 682 -17.35 -27.65 9.42
CA ARG A 682 -18.74 -27.71 9.00
C ARG A 682 -19.25 -26.38 8.48
N MET A 683 -19.02 -25.31 9.21
CA MET A 683 -19.41 -23.96 8.77
C MET A 683 -18.77 -23.61 7.45
N SER A 684 -17.48 -23.92 7.29
CA SER A 684 -16.71 -23.65 6.06
C SER A 684 -17.21 -24.47 4.87
N SER A 685 -17.69 -25.69 5.08
CA SER A 685 -18.17 -26.62 4.04
C SER A 685 -19.70 -26.63 3.85
N SER A 686 -20.46 -25.76 4.52
CA SER A 686 -21.92 -25.70 4.40
C SER A 686 -22.37 -25.14 3.06
N GLU A 687 -23.20 -25.87 2.31
CA GLU A 687 -23.82 -25.39 1.07
C GLU A 687 -24.80 -24.24 1.31
N GLU A 688 -25.54 -24.27 2.43
CA GLU A 688 -26.50 -23.23 2.82
C GLU A 688 -25.83 -21.89 3.04
N LEU A 689 -24.57 -21.91 3.53
CA LEU A 689 -23.77 -20.71 3.82
C LEU A 689 -22.71 -20.44 2.75
N ARG A 690 -22.79 -21.11 1.59
CA ARG A 690 -21.75 -21.02 0.55
C ARG A 690 -21.48 -19.61 0.05
N SER A 691 -22.50 -18.80 -0.08
CA SER A 691 -22.37 -17.41 -0.51
C SER A 691 -21.86 -16.44 0.56
N MET A 692 -22.04 -16.81 1.84
CA MET A 692 -21.57 -15.98 2.96
C MET A 692 -20.06 -16.06 3.11
N ARG A 693 -19.41 -14.93 3.36
CA ARG A 693 -17.98 -14.89 3.73
C ARG A 693 -17.79 -15.59 5.07
N LYS A 694 -16.75 -16.41 5.18
CA LYS A 694 -16.36 -17.08 6.41
C LYS A 694 -14.87 -16.89 6.64
N THR A 695 -14.48 -16.66 7.89
CA THR A 695 -13.08 -16.54 8.28
C THR A 695 -12.80 -17.37 9.52
N VAL A 696 -11.78 -18.21 9.43
CA VAL A 696 -11.24 -18.98 10.55
C VAL A 696 -9.86 -18.43 10.88
N ALA A 697 -9.74 -17.81 12.05
CA ALA A 697 -8.49 -17.24 12.51
C ALA A 697 -7.88 -18.07 13.64
N VAL A 698 -6.63 -18.44 13.49
CA VAL A 698 -5.87 -19.28 14.42
C VAL A 698 -4.60 -18.57 14.87
N PRO A 699 -4.70 -17.69 15.89
CA PRO A 699 -3.52 -17.14 16.55
C PRO A 699 -2.68 -18.29 17.17
N GLU A 700 -1.36 -18.12 17.20
CA GLU A 700 -0.42 -19.10 17.72
C GLU A 700 -0.66 -20.51 17.12
N VAL A 701 -0.73 -20.57 15.79
CA VAL A 701 -1.13 -21.78 15.04
C VAL A 701 -0.30 -23.02 15.40
N HIS A 702 0.93 -22.84 15.90
CA HIS A 702 1.80 -23.92 16.34
C HIS A 702 1.16 -24.79 17.44
N ILE A 703 0.23 -24.23 18.25
CA ILE A 703 -0.51 -24.96 19.26
C ILE A 703 -1.45 -25.96 18.59
N LEU A 704 -2.19 -25.53 17.58
CA LEU A 704 -3.09 -26.38 16.82
C LEU A 704 -2.34 -27.41 15.97
N MET A 705 -1.20 -27.04 15.40
CA MET A 705 -0.36 -27.95 14.60
C MET A 705 0.19 -29.13 15.40
N ARG A 706 0.38 -28.94 16.71
CA ARG A 706 0.77 -30.03 17.64
C ARG A 706 -0.41 -30.95 18.04
N ALA A 707 -1.63 -30.50 17.86
CA ALA A 707 -2.80 -31.30 18.16
C ALA A 707 -3.04 -32.36 17.09
N THR A 708 -3.50 -33.57 17.52
CA THR A 708 -3.83 -34.64 16.59
C THR A 708 -4.92 -34.18 15.61
N GLY A 709 -4.64 -34.26 14.31
CA GLY A 709 -5.53 -33.78 13.24
C GLY A 709 -5.50 -32.28 12.97
N GLY A 710 -4.72 -31.49 13.73
CA GLY A 710 -4.67 -30.03 13.57
C GLY A 710 -4.14 -29.58 12.19
N VAL A 711 -3.05 -30.21 11.72
CA VAL A 711 -2.51 -29.92 10.37
C VAL A 711 -3.51 -30.29 9.27
N ALA A 712 -4.16 -31.46 9.38
CA ALA A 712 -5.18 -31.90 8.43
C ALA A 712 -6.41 -30.95 8.40
N PHE A 713 -6.79 -30.38 9.55
CA PHE A 713 -7.82 -29.37 9.65
C PHE A 713 -7.43 -28.08 8.91
N LEU A 714 -6.21 -27.57 9.15
CA LEU A 714 -5.72 -26.35 8.48
C LEU A 714 -5.65 -26.55 6.96
N ASP A 715 -5.08 -27.65 6.50
CA ASP A 715 -5.01 -28.01 5.08
C ASP A 715 -6.42 -28.16 4.47
N GLY A 716 -7.36 -28.78 5.22
CA GLY A 716 -8.75 -28.92 4.81
C GLY A 716 -9.44 -27.58 4.56
N ILE A 717 -9.31 -26.61 5.48
CA ILE A 717 -9.88 -25.27 5.31
C ILE A 717 -9.17 -24.52 4.18
N ALA A 718 -7.84 -24.55 4.13
CA ALA A 718 -7.07 -23.85 3.12
C ALA A 718 -7.45 -24.30 1.69
N ARG A 719 -7.59 -25.60 1.46
CA ARG A 719 -8.00 -26.16 0.15
C ARG A 719 -9.46 -25.90 -0.20
N MET A 720 -10.35 -25.90 0.78
CA MET A 720 -11.79 -25.67 0.54
C MET A 720 -12.15 -24.19 0.49
N GLY A 721 -11.26 -23.31 0.94
CA GLY A 721 -11.52 -21.89 1.11
C GLY A 721 -12.15 -21.23 -0.12
N ARG A 722 -11.56 -21.44 -1.28
CA ARG A 722 -12.06 -20.91 -2.56
C ARG A 722 -13.48 -21.40 -2.91
N ALA A 723 -13.76 -22.69 -2.73
CA ALA A 723 -15.04 -23.29 -3.13
C ALA A 723 -16.21 -22.83 -2.25
N PHE A 724 -15.92 -22.51 -0.99
CA PHE A 724 -16.93 -22.20 0.04
C PHE A 724 -16.81 -20.79 0.62
N ASN A 725 -16.08 -19.89 -0.04
CA ASN A 725 -15.88 -18.50 0.40
C ASN A 725 -15.37 -18.41 1.85
N THR A 726 -14.36 -19.22 2.15
CA THR A 726 -13.77 -19.33 3.50
C THR A 726 -12.32 -18.92 3.48
N SER A 727 -11.93 -17.98 4.34
CA SER A 727 -10.55 -17.53 4.53
C SER A 727 -9.95 -18.17 5.79
N LEU A 728 -8.67 -18.54 5.69
CA LEU A 728 -7.88 -19.03 6.81
C LEU A 728 -6.85 -17.98 7.19
N VAL A 729 -6.84 -17.57 8.45
CA VAL A 729 -5.89 -16.58 8.98
C VAL A 729 -5.04 -17.22 10.06
N LEU A 730 -3.74 -17.18 9.89
CA LEU A 730 -2.77 -17.83 10.77
C LEU A 730 -1.89 -16.79 11.43
N ASP A 731 -1.57 -16.96 12.71
CA ASP A 731 -0.52 -16.19 13.40
C ASP A 731 0.50 -17.16 14.02
N THR A 732 1.78 -16.89 13.82
CA THR A 732 2.86 -17.69 14.42
C THR A 732 4.07 -16.83 14.78
N GLN A 733 4.90 -17.34 15.67
CA GLN A 733 6.23 -16.79 15.94
C GLN A 733 7.34 -17.58 15.24
N ASP A 734 6.99 -18.70 14.60
CA ASP A 734 7.92 -19.66 13.99
C ASP A 734 7.62 -19.83 12.50
N CYS A 735 8.40 -19.14 11.67
CA CYS A 735 8.32 -19.25 10.22
C CYS A 735 8.75 -20.63 9.69
N THR A 736 9.72 -21.26 10.37
CA THR A 736 10.26 -22.55 9.92
C THR A 736 9.23 -23.67 10.00
N SER A 737 8.39 -23.66 11.03
CA SER A 737 7.28 -24.62 11.17
C SER A 737 6.26 -24.52 10.05
N ILE A 738 5.99 -23.31 9.53
CA ILE A 738 5.10 -23.10 8.39
C ILE A 738 5.74 -23.59 7.10
N LEU A 739 7.02 -23.25 6.86
CA LEU A 739 7.76 -23.72 5.69
C LEU A 739 7.86 -25.25 5.61
N ALA A 740 7.87 -25.92 6.75
CA ALA A 740 7.83 -27.38 6.82
C ALA A 740 6.48 -27.99 6.38
N GLN A 741 5.47 -27.17 6.06
CA GLN A 741 4.15 -27.59 5.59
C GLN A 741 3.86 -27.12 4.16
N PRO A 742 4.41 -27.80 3.12
CA PRO A 742 4.28 -27.36 1.73
C PRO A 742 2.84 -27.10 1.29
N GLY A 743 1.90 -27.94 1.75
CA GLY A 743 0.48 -27.78 1.43
C GLY A 743 -0.12 -26.48 1.93
N LEU A 744 0.30 -25.96 3.09
CA LEU A 744 -0.12 -24.64 3.59
C LEU A 744 0.59 -23.52 2.85
N VAL A 745 1.90 -23.67 2.57
CA VAL A 745 2.69 -22.65 1.88
C VAL A 745 2.12 -22.37 0.49
N GLU A 746 1.73 -23.40 -0.24
CA GLU A 746 1.10 -23.27 -1.57
C GLU A 746 -0.25 -22.53 -1.53
N GLN A 747 -0.93 -22.49 -0.39
CA GLN A 747 -2.20 -21.81 -0.22
C GLN A 747 -2.06 -20.40 0.36
N LEU A 748 -0.85 -19.95 0.68
CA LEU A 748 -0.61 -18.61 1.21
C LEU A 748 -0.79 -17.56 0.13
N GLN A 749 -1.85 -16.81 0.24
CA GLN A 749 -2.15 -15.65 -0.59
C GLN A 749 -1.39 -14.41 -0.12
N GLY A 750 -1.29 -14.21 1.19
CA GLY A 750 -0.67 -13.02 1.75
C GLY A 750 0.12 -13.33 3.01
N VAL A 751 1.20 -12.57 3.22
CA VAL A 751 2.06 -12.70 4.40
C VAL A 751 2.26 -11.33 5.03
N ARG A 752 2.16 -11.25 6.35
CA ARG A 752 2.47 -10.06 7.17
C ARG A 752 3.60 -10.43 8.11
N LEU A 753 4.82 -10.06 7.73
CA LEU A 753 6.02 -10.42 8.46
C LEU A 753 6.50 -9.25 9.32
N PHE A 754 6.34 -9.40 10.63
CA PHE A 754 6.88 -8.47 11.64
C PHE A 754 8.30 -8.84 11.99
N GLN A 755 8.97 -8.00 12.79
CA GLN A 755 10.38 -8.22 13.18
C GLN A 755 10.66 -9.66 13.61
N LEU A 756 11.75 -10.21 13.09
CA LEU A 756 12.40 -11.45 13.53
C LEU A 756 13.85 -11.17 13.91
N THR A 757 14.41 -11.94 14.84
CA THR A 757 15.74 -11.64 15.43
C THR A 757 16.81 -12.68 15.15
N THR A 758 16.45 -13.91 14.78
CA THR A 758 17.43 -14.96 14.46
C THR A 758 17.57 -15.12 12.94
N ALA A 759 18.77 -15.35 12.45
CA ALA A 759 19.05 -15.50 11.03
C ALA A 759 18.18 -16.61 10.38
N GLU A 760 18.00 -17.75 11.06
CA GLU A 760 17.17 -18.85 10.59
C GLU A 760 15.70 -18.42 10.37
N GLN A 761 15.12 -17.71 11.34
CA GLN A 761 13.74 -17.23 11.22
C GLN A 761 13.62 -16.11 10.17
N GLN A 762 14.64 -15.24 10.06
CA GLN A 762 14.68 -14.18 9.04
C GLN A 762 14.75 -14.78 7.63
N ASP A 763 15.56 -15.81 7.42
CA ASP A 763 15.65 -16.51 6.13
C ASP A 763 14.34 -17.21 5.78
N ALA A 764 13.73 -17.88 6.76
CA ALA A 764 12.43 -18.50 6.58
C ALA A 764 11.33 -17.46 6.28
N GLY A 765 11.36 -16.32 6.98
CA GLY A 765 10.44 -15.21 6.75
C GLY A 765 10.61 -14.59 5.36
N ALA A 766 11.85 -14.38 4.90
CA ALA A 766 12.14 -13.91 3.55
C ALA A 766 11.57 -14.87 2.48
N GLN A 767 11.76 -16.17 2.63
CA GLN A 767 11.21 -17.17 1.72
C GLN A 767 9.68 -17.16 1.68
N LEU A 768 9.01 -16.98 2.82
CA LEU A 768 7.54 -16.85 2.89
C LEU A 768 7.04 -15.58 2.18
N LEU A 769 7.85 -14.52 2.17
CA LEU A 769 7.57 -13.30 1.41
C LEU A 769 7.89 -13.45 -0.09
N GLY A 770 8.53 -14.55 -0.52
CA GLY A 770 9.02 -14.70 -1.89
C GLY A 770 10.31 -13.93 -2.17
N LEU A 771 11.02 -13.51 -1.11
CA LEU A 771 12.31 -12.83 -1.19
C LEU A 771 13.47 -13.82 -1.02
N GLU A 772 14.61 -13.47 -1.60
CA GLU A 772 15.84 -14.26 -1.40
C GLU A 772 16.37 -14.13 0.04
N PRO A 773 16.86 -15.22 0.67
CA PRO A 773 17.55 -15.16 1.95
C PRO A 773 18.90 -14.47 1.81
N SER A 774 18.96 -13.16 1.94
CA SER A 774 20.16 -12.34 1.82
C SER A 774 20.48 -11.59 3.10
N ALA A 775 21.70 -11.08 3.24
CA ALA A 775 22.08 -10.22 4.37
C ALA A 775 21.25 -8.94 4.42
N GLU A 776 20.93 -8.38 3.26
CA GLU A 776 20.09 -7.21 3.10
C GLU A 776 18.65 -7.46 3.60
N ASN A 777 17.99 -8.53 3.14
CA ASN A 777 16.65 -8.87 3.57
C ASN A 777 16.58 -9.24 5.05
N ARG A 778 17.63 -9.86 5.62
CA ARG A 778 17.75 -10.06 7.08
C ARG A 778 17.81 -8.72 7.82
N ALA A 779 18.64 -7.79 7.35
CA ALA A 779 18.75 -6.45 7.95
C ALA A 779 17.41 -5.69 7.88
N ARG A 780 16.72 -5.77 6.76
CA ARG A 780 15.39 -5.18 6.53
C ARG A 780 14.35 -5.74 7.52
N ILE A 781 14.28 -7.06 7.67
CA ILE A 781 13.40 -7.73 8.64
C ILE A 781 13.77 -7.35 10.09
N GLN A 782 15.06 -7.23 10.38
CA GLN A 782 15.55 -6.79 11.70
C GLN A 782 15.11 -5.36 12.00
N ALA A 783 15.17 -4.46 11.03
CA ALA A 783 14.86 -3.03 11.17
C ALA A 783 13.39 -2.76 11.51
N LEU A 784 12.45 -3.66 11.15
CA LEU A 784 11.01 -3.51 11.46
C LEU A 784 10.70 -3.30 12.96
N GLY A 785 11.64 -3.55 13.83
CA GLY A 785 11.47 -3.36 15.27
C GLY A 785 12.00 -2.03 15.82
N HIS A 786 12.61 -1.21 14.98
CA HIS A 786 13.19 0.07 15.39
C HIS A 786 12.23 1.22 15.09
N ASP A 787 12.10 2.14 16.03
CA ASP A 787 11.39 3.40 15.81
C ASP A 787 12.40 4.42 15.27
N GLU A 788 12.14 4.98 14.11
CA GLU A 788 13.03 5.95 13.46
C GLU A 788 13.10 7.28 14.23
N SER A 789 12.02 7.62 14.93
CA SER A 789 11.95 8.87 15.71
C SER A 789 12.63 8.76 17.07
N ASP A 790 12.75 7.56 17.64
CA ASP A 790 13.35 7.33 18.95
C ASP A 790 13.93 5.90 19.05
N VAL A 791 15.25 5.79 18.92
CA VAL A 791 16.00 4.52 19.02
C VAL A 791 15.71 3.73 20.31
N ARG A 792 15.19 4.39 21.35
CA ARG A 792 14.82 3.75 22.62
C ARG A 792 13.42 3.12 22.58
N LYS A 793 12.60 3.48 21.61
CA LYS A 793 11.26 2.92 21.43
C LYS A 793 11.27 1.74 20.50
N VAL A 794 10.31 0.88 20.72
CA VAL A 794 10.06 -0.30 19.88
C VAL A 794 8.94 0.04 18.93
N ALA A 795 9.21 -0.04 17.63
CA ALA A 795 8.16 0.07 16.62
C ALA A 795 7.15 -1.09 16.79
N LYS A 796 5.87 -0.75 16.82
CA LYS A 796 4.76 -1.71 16.85
C LYS A 796 3.88 -1.53 15.61
N GLY A 797 3.43 -2.64 15.03
CA GLY A 797 2.56 -2.61 13.86
C GLY A 797 3.27 -2.38 12.52
N ARG A 798 4.61 -2.44 12.48
CA ARG A 798 5.41 -2.33 11.26
C ARG A 798 5.75 -3.73 10.74
N ALA A 799 5.46 -4.00 9.47
CA ALA A 799 5.64 -5.32 8.86
C ALA A 799 6.02 -5.21 7.39
N LEU A 800 6.79 -6.19 6.89
CA LEU A 800 6.85 -6.46 5.46
C LEU A 800 5.60 -7.26 5.07
N VAL A 801 4.87 -6.77 4.10
CA VAL A 801 3.62 -7.37 3.63
C VAL A 801 3.77 -7.85 2.20
N ARG A 802 3.48 -9.13 1.95
CA ARG A 802 3.23 -9.65 0.61
C ARG A 802 1.72 -9.67 0.38
N ASP A 803 1.28 -9.04 -0.68
CA ASP A 803 -0.13 -9.04 -1.08
C ASP A 803 -0.47 -10.22 -2.02
N TRP A 804 -1.71 -10.31 -2.47
CA TRP A 804 -2.21 -11.36 -3.37
C TRP A 804 -1.63 -11.29 -4.80
N ARG A 805 -0.93 -10.22 -5.15
CA ARG A 805 -0.22 -10.02 -6.42
C ARG A 805 1.28 -10.26 -6.29
N ASP A 806 1.72 -10.85 -5.18
CA ASP A 806 3.11 -11.04 -4.80
C ASP A 806 3.93 -9.73 -4.72
N GLN A 807 3.23 -8.58 -4.53
CA GLN A 807 3.93 -7.33 -4.25
C GLN A 807 4.34 -7.31 -2.77
N VAL A 808 5.61 -6.98 -2.53
CA VAL A 808 6.14 -6.89 -1.17
C VAL A 808 6.48 -5.44 -0.86
N ALA A 809 5.93 -4.92 0.24
CA ALA A 809 6.28 -3.58 0.72
C ALA A 809 6.27 -3.53 2.25
N GLU A 810 6.93 -2.53 2.80
CA GLU A 810 6.83 -2.22 4.21
C GLU A 810 5.54 -1.46 4.50
N VAL A 811 4.81 -1.90 5.53
CA VAL A 811 3.51 -1.35 5.91
C VAL A 811 3.52 -1.02 7.40
N GLN A 812 3.04 0.19 7.72
CA GLN A 812 2.68 0.57 9.07
C GLN A 812 1.17 0.40 9.25
N PHE A 813 0.74 -0.56 10.06
CA PHE A 813 -0.66 -0.73 10.43
C PHE A 813 -1.13 0.45 11.29
N THR A 814 -2.30 0.98 10.98
CA THR A 814 -2.87 2.18 11.61
C THR A 814 -4.34 1.96 11.91
N PHE A 815 -4.77 2.43 13.07
CA PHE A 815 -6.15 2.27 13.54
C PHE A 815 -7.02 3.46 13.10
N PRO A 816 -8.34 3.24 12.89
CA PRO A 816 -9.26 4.31 12.53
C PRO A 816 -9.36 5.39 13.62
N SER A 817 -9.19 5.01 14.89
CA SER A 817 -9.18 5.94 16.01
C SER A 817 -8.31 5.42 17.16
N ASP A 818 -7.89 6.34 18.04
CA ASP A 818 -7.12 6.01 19.24
C ASP A 818 -7.92 5.12 20.21
N GLU A 819 -9.25 5.24 20.20
CA GLU A 819 -10.13 4.38 20.99
C GLU A 819 -10.11 2.93 20.50
N VAL A 820 -10.22 2.70 19.18
CA VAL A 820 -10.07 1.36 18.58
C VAL A 820 -8.69 0.79 18.88
N GLN A 821 -7.65 1.60 18.78
CA GLN A 821 -6.29 1.21 19.13
C GLN A 821 -6.19 0.76 20.60
N ALA A 822 -6.78 1.51 21.52
CA ALA A 822 -6.79 1.18 22.95
C ALA A 822 -7.58 -0.10 23.22
N LEU A 823 -8.70 -0.33 22.54
CA LEU A 823 -9.49 -1.56 22.69
C LEU A 823 -8.77 -2.81 22.16
N LEU A 824 -8.07 -2.70 21.04
CA LEU A 824 -7.35 -3.80 20.40
C LEU A 824 -5.95 -4.05 21.00
N SER A 825 -5.48 -3.17 21.87
CA SER A 825 -4.18 -3.36 22.53
C SER A 825 -4.17 -4.60 23.41
N THR A 826 -3.22 -5.48 23.17
CA THR A 826 -2.95 -6.68 23.98
C THR A 826 -1.93 -6.41 25.08
N ASP A 827 -1.60 -5.13 25.36
CA ASP A 827 -0.69 -4.75 26.44
C ASP A 827 -1.39 -4.90 27.80
N PRO A 828 -0.85 -5.69 28.74
CA PRO A 828 -1.45 -5.90 30.06
C PRO A 828 -1.67 -4.61 30.86
N ASN A 829 -0.80 -3.60 30.64
CA ASN A 829 -0.94 -2.31 31.31
C ASN A 829 -2.12 -1.50 30.76
N ALA A 830 -2.39 -1.58 29.45
CA ALA A 830 -3.56 -0.96 28.83
C ALA A 830 -4.87 -1.60 29.31
N GLU A 831 -4.88 -2.90 29.51
CA GLU A 831 -6.03 -3.62 30.05
C GLU A 831 -6.32 -3.25 31.51
N GLN A 832 -5.29 -3.14 32.36
CA GLN A 832 -5.45 -2.69 33.74
C GLN A 832 -5.96 -1.25 33.83
N LYS A 833 -5.50 -0.37 32.95
CA LYS A 833 -5.95 1.01 32.89
C LYS A 833 -7.42 1.11 32.51
N ARG A 834 -7.87 0.30 31.52
CA ARG A 834 -9.29 0.19 31.14
C ARG A 834 -10.18 -0.31 32.30
N LYS A 835 -9.78 -1.38 32.98
CA LYS A 835 -10.53 -1.90 34.12
C LYS A 835 -10.70 -0.86 35.23
N LYS A 836 -9.68 -0.06 35.51
CA LYS A 836 -9.77 1.04 36.47
C LYS A 836 -10.72 2.16 36.00
N GLU A 837 -10.64 2.54 34.74
CA GLU A 837 -11.54 3.57 34.15
C GLU A 837 -13.01 3.10 34.07
N GLU A 838 -13.26 1.80 33.90
CA GLU A 838 -14.60 1.20 33.96
C GLU A 838 -15.12 1.13 35.38
N GLU A 839 -14.28 0.79 36.36
CA GLU A 839 -14.62 0.79 37.79
C GLU A 839 -14.89 2.21 38.33
N GLU A 840 -14.17 3.23 37.83
CA GLU A 840 -14.42 4.64 38.19
C GLU A 840 -15.69 5.23 37.55
N LYS A 841 -16.18 4.66 36.45
CA LYS A 841 -17.41 5.09 35.76
C LYS A 841 -18.66 4.35 36.21
N SER A 842 -18.54 3.22 36.91
CA SER A 842 -19.64 2.47 37.49
C SER A 842 -19.91 2.93 38.97
#